data_d966421a771118cf1712bf3bde205c43
#
_entry.id   d966421a771118cf1712bf3bde205c43
#
_cell.length_a   1.000
_cell.length_b   1.000
_cell.length_c   1.000
_cell.angle_alpha   90.00
_cell.angle_beta   90.00
_cell.angle_gamma   90.00
#
_symmetry.space_group_name_H-M   'P 1'
#
loop_
_entity.id
_entity.type
_entity.pdbx_description
1 polymer ?
#
loop_
_entity_poly.entity_id
_entity_poly.type
_entity_poly.pdbx_seq_one_letter_code
_entity_poly.pdbx_strand_id
1 'polypeptide(L)'
;MNTARIQMMAVVFAAAATGVCARTIAEWPLGCDENLIPDGRCAVSSANDLLIVDADQYCELGTTGRYALHARGGAGATDFAFSDTAGHYLTPTNDFTVEGWYNFSRLPEKGETWMVVSAFTHTTNRWFLTFRRDSIHPGLTWQIFSAAPYAGDSLLTTVTDPNTLTNGWHHFALTFAHRIADGTAEWCLYLDGQPAGRKSMKPFQGSFDEGGRFGLGGRGRAGNVICGSLSQCRLSDRVLSPDQFLQPDTIHRGQPQWKTLPSRTTPETPDGGRTLYNGITLPKEWPPRIDPRDPNPIRAPYLEAANIPVVIPIDLGRQLFVDDFLVESITNVTRAFHKPVQYAGNPVMWPQTKDELTRSPGCCMPGGAIWWDPTRQRFRIWYLSGWAGKISLAESKDGIHWERPPVGASGTNVLLPHQIADTFSVWPDYAAKNPYERWCMSISPGGNPTRSAQYVSRDGVRWTFARLTGQHGDSTTMFYNPFLGKWVWSLRASWRARSRIYRAHQDFIAGGSWNFPMGHGPNQTNTADCALWLACDNQDLPRTVGRKEYRNAQLYNVDATPYESIMVGFFKILCGRDNDLAAKAGMPKTTTLHFAYSRDGFHFTRPDRTPAIADSGWGSGRWDSGYVGPCSSGFVIKDEQLWLYYVGARGDGTQNDPPTCVIPNGMHWNFSVGVAILRRDGFASMTTDAQGELVTRPVVFTGSHLFVNADARFGTLAVEVLDENGKPFAGYSADDCTMLVREDTTKRAVTWKGGDLARFAGKPVRFRFKLRVASLYSFWVSAKPTGESGGYLAAGGPAYSSLRDE
;
A
#
# COMPACT_ATOMS: atom_id res chain seq x y z
N MET A 1 72.06 -24.28 42.28
CA MET A 1 70.64 -24.63 42.50
C MET A 1 69.79 -23.44 42.12
N ASN A 2 68.73 -23.67 41.28
CA ASN A 2 67.74 -22.71 40.89
C ASN A 2 68.04 -21.73 39.74
N THR A 3 68.26 -22.34 38.55
CA THR A 3 68.08 -21.59 37.28
C THR A 3 67.22 -22.34 36.25
N ALA A 4 66.68 -23.51 36.65
CA ALA A 4 65.87 -24.34 35.71
C ALA A 4 64.38 -24.30 35.90
N ARG A 5 63.82 -23.47 36.82
CA ARG A 5 62.37 -23.33 37.07
C ARG A 5 61.73 -22.06 36.55
N ILE A 6 62.50 -21.13 36.01
CA ILE A 6 61.95 -19.87 35.45
C ILE A 6 61.78 -19.95 33.94
N GLN A 7 62.40 -20.88 33.24
CA GLN A 7 62.21 -21.03 31.78
C GLN A 7 61.00 -21.88 31.36
N MET A 8 60.37 -22.58 32.30
CA MET A 8 59.21 -23.41 32.01
C MET A 8 57.85 -22.69 32.19
N MET A 9 57.87 -21.52 32.86
CA MET A 9 56.69 -20.67 32.98
C MET A 9 56.56 -19.59 31.92
N ALA A 10 57.62 -19.31 31.17
CA ALA A 10 57.61 -18.32 30.08
C ALA A 10 57.16 -18.89 28.74
N VAL A 11 57.19 -20.23 28.59
CA VAL A 11 56.75 -20.90 27.32
C VAL A 11 55.25 -21.21 27.32
N VAL A 12 54.58 -21.23 28.49
CA VAL A 12 53.14 -21.47 28.57
C VAL A 12 52.36 -20.18 28.41
N PHE A 13 52.98 -19.01 28.61
CA PHE A 13 52.29 -17.70 28.38
C PHE A 13 52.48 -17.12 26.97
N ALA A 14 53.36 -17.66 26.16
CA ALA A 14 53.58 -17.23 24.76
C ALA A 14 52.74 -18.01 23.73
N ALA A 15 52.09 -19.12 24.14
CA ALA A 15 51.21 -19.90 23.28
C ALA A 15 49.70 -19.49 23.44
N ALA A 16 49.40 -18.58 24.33
CA ALA A 16 48.03 -18.09 24.56
C ALA A 16 47.71 -16.73 23.92
N ALA A 17 48.62 -16.16 23.11
CA ALA A 17 48.47 -14.81 22.57
C ALA A 17 48.41 -14.75 21.03
N THR A 18 48.20 -15.87 20.35
CA THR A 18 47.83 -15.90 18.92
C THR A 18 46.54 -16.67 18.71
N GLY A 19 45.54 -16.41 19.55
CA GLY A 19 44.18 -16.80 19.28
C GLY A 19 43.65 -15.92 18.14
N VAL A 20 43.80 -16.37 16.91
CA VAL A 20 43.09 -15.81 15.76
C VAL A 20 41.60 -15.93 16.09
N CYS A 21 40.94 -14.84 16.34
CA CYS A 21 39.48 -14.83 16.60
C CYS A 21 38.75 -15.54 15.46
N ALA A 22 37.76 -16.36 15.79
CA ALA A 22 36.88 -16.97 14.82
C ALA A 22 36.29 -15.89 13.93
N ARG A 23 36.37 -16.10 12.61
CA ARG A 23 35.75 -15.18 11.68
C ARG A 23 34.31 -15.62 11.46
N THR A 24 33.39 -14.73 11.71
CA THR A 24 32.01 -14.88 11.26
C THR A 24 31.98 -14.72 9.74
N ILE A 25 31.50 -15.73 9.02
CA ILE A 25 31.34 -15.71 7.56
C ILE A 25 30.06 -14.95 7.23
N ALA A 26 29.00 -15.25 7.95
CA ALA A 26 27.70 -14.63 7.78
C ALA A 26 26.90 -14.66 9.08
N GLU A 27 26.16 -13.62 9.32
CA GLU A 27 25.22 -13.50 10.44
C GLU A 27 23.95 -12.82 9.95
N TRP A 28 22.81 -13.48 10.14
CA TRP A 28 21.51 -12.99 9.77
C TRP A 28 20.68 -12.78 11.02
N PRO A 29 20.25 -11.54 11.30
CA PRO A 29 19.31 -11.28 12.38
C PRO A 29 17.98 -12.05 12.26
N LEU A 30 17.58 -12.42 11.04
CA LEU A 30 16.37 -13.17 10.71
C LEU A 30 15.14 -12.68 11.47
N GLY A 31 14.96 -11.40 11.42
CA GLY A 31 13.82 -10.77 12.05
C GLY A 31 13.12 -9.87 11.06
N CYS A 32 12.58 -8.83 11.59
CA CYS A 32 12.23 -7.68 10.82
C CYS A 32 13.24 -6.59 11.11
N ASP A 33 13.56 -5.77 10.13
CA ASP A 33 14.30 -4.55 10.36
C ASP A 33 13.48 -3.59 11.26
N GLU A 34 14.01 -2.41 11.52
CA GLU A 34 13.33 -1.37 12.31
C GLU A 34 11.96 -0.95 11.73
N ASN A 35 11.60 -1.42 10.53
CA ASN A 35 10.34 -1.18 9.84
C ASN A 35 9.47 -2.45 9.73
N LEU A 36 9.77 -3.52 10.44
CA LEU A 36 9.08 -4.82 10.41
C LEU A 36 9.07 -5.52 9.03
N ILE A 37 10.01 -5.20 8.16
CA ILE A 37 10.19 -5.91 6.89
C ILE A 37 10.98 -7.19 7.18
N PRO A 38 10.55 -8.37 6.71
CA PRO A 38 11.34 -9.59 6.83
C PRO A 38 12.75 -9.35 6.31
N ASP A 39 13.73 -9.50 7.17
CA ASP A 39 15.11 -9.13 6.91
C ASP A 39 15.99 -10.34 6.72
N GLY A 40 16.36 -10.62 5.48
CA GLY A 40 17.36 -11.61 5.11
C GLY A 40 18.77 -11.04 4.97
N ARG A 41 18.99 -9.76 5.35
CA ARG A 41 20.31 -9.13 5.21
C ARG A 41 21.34 -9.78 6.12
N CYS A 42 22.53 -9.96 5.59
CA CYS A 42 23.67 -10.43 6.33
C CYS A 42 24.39 -9.25 6.98
N ALA A 43 24.63 -9.34 8.30
CA ALA A 43 25.35 -8.31 9.05
C ALA A 43 26.82 -8.18 8.66
N VAL A 44 27.39 -9.22 8.03
CA VAL A 44 28.82 -9.26 7.65
C VAL A 44 29.04 -8.76 6.21
N SER A 45 28.18 -9.13 5.28
CA SER A 45 28.30 -8.77 3.87
C SER A 45 26.96 -8.89 3.15
N SER A 46 26.58 -7.88 2.38
CA SER A 46 25.38 -7.92 1.52
C SER A 46 25.45 -8.99 0.42
N ALA A 47 26.64 -9.48 0.08
CA ALA A 47 26.80 -10.62 -0.84
C ALA A 47 26.21 -11.92 -0.29
N ASN A 48 26.01 -12.00 1.01
CA ASN A 48 25.46 -13.15 1.73
C ASN A 48 24.01 -12.95 2.14
N ASP A 49 23.31 -11.94 1.63
CA ASP A 49 21.91 -11.71 1.94
C ASP A 49 21.06 -12.91 1.51
N LEU A 50 20.07 -13.23 2.35
CA LEU A 50 19.11 -14.30 2.06
C LEU A 50 17.91 -13.74 1.33
N LEU A 51 17.46 -14.44 0.29
CA LEU A 51 16.19 -14.18 -0.35
C LEU A 51 15.07 -14.81 0.47
N ILE A 52 14.12 -13.99 0.92
CA ILE A 52 12.87 -14.44 1.54
C ILE A 52 11.86 -14.71 0.43
N VAL A 53 11.48 -15.98 0.25
CA VAL A 53 10.81 -16.43 -0.99
C VAL A 53 9.31 -16.29 -0.96
N ASP A 54 8.68 -16.36 0.18
CA ASP A 54 7.22 -16.35 0.25
C ASP A 54 6.68 -15.04 0.81
N ALA A 55 5.75 -14.43 0.07
CA ALA A 55 5.02 -13.26 0.54
C ALA A 55 4.13 -13.54 1.77
N ASP A 56 3.92 -14.81 2.08
CA ASP A 56 3.21 -15.26 3.29
C ASP A 56 4.12 -15.33 4.54
N GLN A 57 5.41 -15.09 4.39
CA GLN A 57 6.31 -14.95 5.53
C GLN A 57 6.04 -13.62 6.22
N TYR A 58 5.86 -13.67 7.51
CA TYR A 58 5.65 -12.49 8.32
C TYR A 58 6.46 -12.55 9.60
N CYS A 59 6.75 -11.39 10.14
CA CYS A 59 7.43 -11.28 11.41
C CYS A 59 6.40 -11.34 12.54
N GLU A 60 6.61 -12.25 13.47
CA GLU A 60 5.87 -12.29 14.74
C GLU A 60 6.70 -11.68 15.86
N LEU A 61 6.02 -11.00 16.78
CA LEU A 61 6.63 -10.63 18.05
C LEU A 61 6.80 -11.90 18.88
N GLY A 62 8.04 -12.33 19.06
CA GLY A 62 8.37 -13.34 20.05
C GLY A 62 8.11 -12.83 21.48
N THR A 63 7.96 -13.73 22.44
CA THR A 63 7.74 -13.43 23.85
C THR A 63 8.81 -12.57 24.52
N THR A 64 9.94 -12.36 23.81
CA THR A 64 11.08 -11.53 24.27
C THR A 64 11.06 -10.11 23.70
N GLY A 65 10.01 -9.71 22.96
CA GLY A 65 9.95 -8.40 22.27
C GLY A 65 10.84 -8.32 21.03
N ARG A 66 11.26 -9.45 20.48
CA ARG A 66 12.07 -9.56 19.26
C ARG A 66 11.20 -9.95 18.07
N TYR A 67 11.52 -9.44 16.93
CA TYR A 67 10.93 -9.91 15.67
C TYR A 67 11.70 -11.13 15.19
N ALA A 68 10.99 -12.08 14.62
CA ALA A 68 11.54 -13.31 14.11
C ALA A 68 10.85 -13.66 12.78
N LEU A 69 11.58 -14.32 11.88
CA LEU A 69 11.02 -14.84 10.65
C LEU A 69 10.14 -16.04 11.00
N HIS A 70 8.86 -15.99 10.67
CA HIS A 70 7.88 -17.05 10.93
C HIS A 70 7.57 -17.85 9.68
N ALA A 71 7.64 -19.17 9.79
CA ALA A 71 7.26 -20.10 8.76
C ALA A 71 6.04 -20.92 9.21
N ARG A 72 5.04 -21.06 8.36
CA ARG A 72 3.77 -21.71 8.69
C ARG A 72 3.84 -23.23 8.68
N GLY A 73 4.81 -23.80 7.99
CA GLY A 73 4.97 -25.24 7.83
C GLY A 73 3.86 -25.92 7.04
N GLY A 74 3.95 -27.24 6.92
CA GLY A 74 2.95 -28.08 6.28
C GLY A 74 3.34 -28.59 4.89
N ALA A 75 2.57 -29.58 4.40
CA ALA A 75 2.77 -30.15 3.08
C ALA A 75 2.47 -29.12 1.99
N GLY A 76 3.47 -28.79 1.18
CA GLY A 76 3.34 -27.78 0.12
C GLY A 76 3.72 -26.38 0.54
N ALA A 77 4.08 -26.13 1.82
CA ALA A 77 4.60 -24.84 2.26
C ALA A 77 5.94 -24.50 1.56
N THR A 78 6.08 -23.25 1.20
CA THR A 78 7.27 -22.72 0.51
C THR A 78 8.01 -21.68 1.36
N ASP A 79 7.59 -21.49 2.60
CA ASP A 79 8.08 -20.47 3.52
C ASP A 79 9.50 -20.78 3.98
N PHE A 80 10.51 -20.15 3.40
CA PHE A 80 11.90 -20.28 3.81
C PHE A 80 12.76 -19.15 3.28
N ALA A 81 13.93 -18.98 3.87
CA ALA A 81 14.95 -18.04 3.45
C ALA A 81 16.17 -18.78 2.88
N PHE A 82 16.70 -18.33 1.76
CA PHE A 82 17.89 -18.92 1.15
C PHE A 82 18.76 -17.88 0.40
N SER A 83 20.04 -18.22 0.21
CA SER A 83 20.92 -17.40 -0.62
C SER A 83 20.59 -17.56 -2.11
N ASP A 84 20.34 -16.45 -2.81
CA ASP A 84 19.93 -16.46 -4.24
C ASP A 84 21.10 -16.54 -5.22
N THR A 85 22.32 -16.25 -4.78
CA THR A 85 23.46 -16.09 -5.67
C THR A 85 24.09 -17.42 -6.04
N ALA A 86 23.86 -17.85 -7.28
CA ALA A 86 24.76 -18.79 -7.95
C ALA A 86 26.16 -18.14 -8.06
N GLY A 87 27.06 -18.50 -7.18
CA GLY A 87 28.42 -18.02 -7.21
C GLY A 87 29.02 -17.45 -5.92
N HIS A 88 28.24 -17.22 -4.88
CA HIS A 88 28.74 -16.88 -3.55
C HIS A 88 28.55 -18.06 -2.59
N TYR A 89 29.64 -18.59 -2.11
CA TYR A 89 29.73 -19.85 -1.41
C TYR A 89 29.68 -19.65 0.08
N LEU A 90 28.51 -19.91 0.65
CA LEU A 90 28.30 -20.01 2.08
C LEU A 90 28.60 -21.43 2.59
N THR A 91 29.23 -22.28 1.78
CA THR A 91 29.59 -23.64 2.19
C THR A 91 31.03 -23.61 2.66
N PRO A 92 31.27 -23.62 3.97
CA PRO A 92 32.63 -23.73 4.47
C PRO A 92 33.25 -25.08 4.03
N THR A 93 34.43 -25.00 3.47
CA THR A 93 35.16 -26.16 2.98
C THR A 93 35.90 -26.90 4.11
N ASN A 94 35.97 -26.30 5.29
CA ASN A 94 36.70 -26.78 6.46
C ASN A 94 35.79 -26.83 7.69
N ASP A 95 36.36 -26.69 8.86
CA ASP A 95 35.64 -26.62 10.11
C ASP A 95 34.71 -25.44 10.15
N PHE A 96 33.48 -25.63 10.64
CA PHE A 96 32.52 -24.58 10.75
C PHE A 96 31.51 -24.78 11.91
N THR A 97 30.82 -23.71 12.24
CA THR A 97 29.65 -23.71 13.13
C THR A 97 28.51 -22.95 12.46
N VAL A 98 27.34 -23.57 12.41
CA VAL A 98 26.08 -22.88 12.11
C VAL A 98 25.18 -22.94 13.33
N GLU A 99 24.61 -21.80 13.71
CA GLU A 99 23.81 -21.69 14.91
C GLU A 99 22.67 -20.68 14.72
N GLY A 100 21.66 -20.76 15.58
CA GLY A 100 20.52 -19.85 15.55
C GLY A 100 19.51 -20.13 16.65
N TRP A 101 18.51 -19.26 16.73
CA TRP A 101 17.40 -19.39 17.66
C TRP A 101 16.14 -19.83 16.90
N TYR A 102 15.38 -20.76 17.49
CA TYR A 102 14.10 -21.23 16.97
C TYR A 102 13.02 -21.20 18.03
N ASN A 103 11.76 -21.07 17.58
CA ASN A 103 10.57 -21.22 18.39
C ASN A 103 9.52 -21.96 17.54
N PHE A 104 9.30 -23.24 17.81
CA PHE A 104 8.34 -24.03 17.05
C PHE A 104 6.91 -23.80 17.55
N SER A 105 6.01 -23.45 16.64
CA SER A 105 4.58 -23.27 16.94
C SER A 105 3.85 -24.60 17.15
N ARG A 106 4.37 -25.68 16.57
CA ARG A 106 3.93 -27.07 16.79
C ARG A 106 5.12 -28.01 16.56
N LEU A 107 4.91 -29.27 16.78
CA LEU A 107 5.90 -30.32 16.47
C LEU A 107 5.59 -31.00 15.13
N PRO A 108 6.57 -31.64 14.47
CA PRO A 108 6.33 -32.42 13.27
C PRO A 108 5.31 -33.55 13.51
N GLU A 109 4.39 -33.72 12.57
CA GLU A 109 3.46 -34.84 12.56
C GLU A 109 4.13 -36.13 12.06
N LYS A 110 3.46 -37.27 12.24
CA LYS A 110 3.99 -38.56 11.78
C LYS A 110 4.26 -38.54 10.28
N GLY A 111 5.49 -38.73 9.88
CA GLY A 111 5.94 -38.68 8.48
C GLY A 111 6.46 -37.30 8.03
N GLU A 112 6.33 -36.26 8.86
CA GLU A 112 6.91 -34.94 8.54
C GLU A 112 8.41 -34.87 8.86
N THR A 113 9.11 -34.19 7.97
CA THR A 113 10.54 -33.84 8.13
C THR A 113 10.69 -32.34 7.88
N TRP A 114 11.24 -31.63 8.85
CA TRP A 114 11.53 -30.21 8.73
C TRP A 114 13.02 -30.00 8.54
N MET A 115 13.37 -29.10 7.61
CA MET A 115 14.77 -28.71 7.41
C MET A 115 15.00 -27.41 8.16
N VAL A 116 15.80 -27.47 9.20
CA VAL A 116 16.14 -26.30 10.03
C VAL A 116 17.25 -25.50 9.36
N VAL A 117 18.28 -26.19 8.89
CA VAL A 117 19.36 -25.61 8.10
C VAL A 117 19.67 -26.54 6.93
N SER A 118 19.97 -25.97 5.76
CA SER A 118 20.31 -26.74 4.58
C SER A 118 21.42 -26.09 3.77
N ALA A 119 22.32 -26.90 3.27
CA ALA A 119 23.25 -26.52 2.20
C ALA A 119 23.01 -27.45 1.01
N PHE A 120 22.65 -26.90 -0.14
CA PHE A 120 22.27 -27.71 -1.30
C PHE A 120 22.78 -27.14 -2.62
N THR A 121 23.22 -28.04 -3.49
CA THR A 121 23.57 -27.72 -4.88
C THR A 121 22.65 -28.48 -5.83
N HIS A 122 22.71 -28.16 -7.10
CA HIS A 122 22.00 -28.94 -8.10
C HIS A 122 22.64 -30.34 -8.34
N THR A 123 23.83 -30.59 -7.81
CA THR A 123 24.59 -31.79 -8.20
C THR A 123 24.88 -32.78 -7.09
N THR A 124 25.62 -32.59 -6.04
CA THR A 124 25.97 -33.85 -5.29
C THR A 124 26.32 -33.71 -3.81
N ASN A 125 26.88 -32.64 -3.33
CA ASN A 125 27.32 -32.58 -1.94
C ASN A 125 26.41 -31.73 -1.07
N ARG A 126 25.43 -32.39 -0.43
CA ARG A 126 24.41 -31.73 0.37
C ARG A 126 24.54 -32.16 1.82
N TRP A 127 24.26 -31.27 2.72
CA TRP A 127 23.97 -31.61 4.09
C TRP A 127 22.76 -30.81 4.61
N PHE A 128 21.99 -31.44 5.52
CA PHE A 128 20.82 -30.84 6.12
C PHE A 128 20.77 -31.17 7.60
N LEU A 129 20.50 -30.17 8.45
CA LEU A 129 20.02 -30.43 9.79
C LEU A 129 18.50 -30.52 9.72
N THR A 130 17.96 -31.67 10.08
CA THR A 130 16.53 -31.95 10.06
C THR A 130 15.99 -32.24 11.44
N PHE A 131 14.73 -31.82 11.65
CA PHE A 131 13.93 -32.20 12.79
C PHE A 131 12.68 -32.92 12.29
N ARG A 132 12.44 -34.17 12.75
CA ARG A 132 11.46 -35.03 12.13
C ARG A 132 10.80 -36.02 13.07
N ARG A 133 9.62 -36.53 12.67
CA ARG A 133 8.92 -37.62 13.27
C ARG A 133 8.68 -38.69 12.19
N ASP A 134 9.59 -39.59 12.01
CA ASP A 134 9.48 -40.63 10.98
C ASP A 134 8.98 -41.96 11.52
N SER A 135 8.77 -42.94 10.60
CA SER A 135 8.35 -44.29 10.93
C SER A 135 9.45 -45.21 11.43
N ILE A 136 10.70 -44.79 11.24
CA ILE A 136 11.87 -45.62 11.55
C ILE A 136 12.31 -45.36 13.01
N HIS A 137 12.22 -44.10 13.45
CA HIS A 137 12.58 -43.70 14.81
C HIS A 137 11.31 -43.31 15.57
N PRO A 138 10.87 -44.12 16.54
CA PRO A 138 9.67 -43.80 17.31
C PRO A 138 9.93 -42.60 18.23
N GLY A 139 9.63 -41.40 17.76
CA GLY A 139 9.82 -40.16 18.50
C GLY A 139 10.23 -39.00 17.60
N LEU A 140 10.47 -37.89 18.25
CA LEU A 140 11.00 -36.69 17.58
C LEU A 140 12.53 -36.76 17.58
N THR A 141 13.13 -36.58 16.42
CA THR A 141 14.57 -36.74 16.25
C THR A 141 15.23 -35.59 15.51
N TRP A 142 16.41 -35.19 15.99
CA TRP A 142 17.32 -34.36 15.24
C TRP A 142 18.28 -35.25 14.47
N GLN A 143 18.41 -35.02 13.18
CA GLN A 143 19.24 -35.82 12.29
C GLN A 143 20.05 -34.93 11.35
N ILE A 144 21.23 -35.37 11.04
CA ILE A 144 22.06 -34.81 9.96
C ILE A 144 21.97 -35.71 8.73
N PHE A 145 21.66 -35.16 7.59
CA PHE A 145 21.75 -35.83 6.31
C PHE A 145 22.97 -35.28 5.57
N SER A 146 23.77 -36.14 5.03
CA SER A 146 24.89 -35.79 4.16
C SER A 146 24.83 -36.67 2.92
N ALA A 147 24.76 -36.07 1.72
CA ALA A 147 24.77 -36.79 0.44
C ALA A 147 26.18 -37.20 0.04
N ALA A 148 26.29 -38.17 -0.85
CA ALA A 148 27.53 -38.86 -1.27
C ALA A 148 28.85 -38.07 -1.13
N PRO A 149 29.97 -38.78 -0.71
CA PRO A 149 30.08 -40.24 -0.64
C PRO A 149 29.53 -40.90 0.63
N TYR A 150 28.74 -40.16 1.45
CA TYR A 150 28.27 -40.59 2.76
C TYR A 150 26.73 -40.72 2.78
N ALA A 151 26.14 -41.49 1.86
CA ALA A 151 24.73 -41.69 1.79
C ALA A 151 24.16 -42.26 3.10
N GLY A 152 23.29 -41.48 3.76
CA GLY A 152 22.50 -41.91 4.89
C GLY A 152 22.13 -40.83 5.88
N ASP A 153 20.92 -40.92 6.42
CA ASP A 153 20.46 -40.18 7.59
C ASP A 153 21.25 -40.62 8.82
N SER A 154 21.77 -39.69 9.57
CA SER A 154 22.44 -39.99 10.83
C SER A 154 21.72 -39.36 11.98
N LEU A 155 21.20 -40.22 12.86
CA LEU A 155 20.58 -39.79 14.10
C LEU A 155 21.61 -39.07 14.97
N LEU A 156 21.34 -37.83 15.35
CA LEU A 156 22.12 -37.06 16.32
C LEU A 156 21.55 -37.25 17.72
N THR A 157 20.24 -37.05 17.89
CA THR A 157 19.57 -37.24 19.18
C THR A 157 18.06 -37.46 19.03
N THR A 158 17.48 -38.15 20.02
CA THR A 158 16.03 -38.29 20.18
C THR A 158 15.56 -37.36 21.31
N VAL A 159 14.48 -36.64 21.09
CA VAL A 159 13.90 -35.77 22.10
C VAL A 159 13.11 -36.61 23.10
N THR A 160 13.49 -36.54 24.36
CA THR A 160 12.84 -37.31 25.44
C THR A 160 11.57 -36.65 25.95
N ASP A 161 11.54 -35.32 25.97
CA ASP A 161 10.33 -34.55 26.36
C ASP A 161 9.98 -33.54 25.26
N PRO A 162 8.97 -33.83 24.43
CA PRO A 162 8.55 -32.94 23.33
C PRO A 162 8.07 -31.56 23.79
N ASN A 163 7.53 -31.45 25.00
CA ASN A 163 6.97 -30.20 25.49
C ASN A 163 8.05 -29.13 25.74
N THR A 164 9.28 -29.54 25.93
CA THR A 164 10.40 -28.61 26.12
C THR A 164 10.75 -27.82 24.83
N LEU A 165 10.29 -28.26 23.67
CA LEU A 165 10.64 -27.65 22.36
C LEU A 165 9.63 -26.64 21.86
N THR A 166 8.44 -26.54 22.46
CA THR A 166 7.38 -25.61 22.04
C THR A 166 7.07 -24.56 23.09
N ASN A 167 7.87 -24.47 24.14
CA ASN A 167 7.62 -23.55 25.28
C ASN A 167 8.41 -22.25 25.21
N GLY A 168 8.91 -21.87 24.05
CA GLY A 168 9.64 -20.64 23.88
C GLY A 168 10.80 -20.72 22.89
N TRP A 169 11.72 -19.80 23.02
CA TRP A 169 12.91 -19.73 22.22
C TRP A 169 14.01 -20.66 22.71
N HIS A 170 14.52 -21.46 21.78
CA HIS A 170 15.62 -22.40 21.99
C HIS A 170 16.77 -22.12 21.06
N HIS A 171 17.99 -22.36 21.50
CA HIS A 171 19.17 -22.22 20.70
C HIS A 171 19.61 -23.57 20.13
N PHE A 172 20.01 -23.60 18.86
CA PHE A 172 20.71 -24.71 18.25
C PHE A 172 22.09 -24.26 17.76
N ALA A 173 23.10 -25.12 17.89
CA ALA A 173 24.35 -24.95 17.19
C ALA A 173 24.78 -26.33 16.61
N LEU A 174 25.11 -26.34 15.33
CA LEU A 174 25.64 -27.50 14.63
C LEU A 174 27.06 -27.20 14.25
N THR A 175 28.01 -27.96 14.78
CA THR A 175 29.41 -27.85 14.46
C THR A 175 29.89 -29.01 13.58
N PHE A 176 30.79 -28.72 12.66
CA PHE A 176 31.47 -29.69 11.83
C PHE A 176 32.99 -29.51 12.00
N ALA A 177 33.65 -30.56 12.38
CA ALA A 177 35.09 -30.55 12.60
C ALA A 177 35.79 -31.67 11.79
N HIS A 178 36.85 -31.30 11.07
CA HIS A 178 37.78 -32.26 10.50
C HIS A 178 38.83 -32.64 11.54
N ARG A 179 38.98 -33.94 11.77
CA ARG A 179 40.09 -34.45 12.58
C ARG A 179 41.22 -34.86 11.67
N ILE A 180 42.16 -33.95 11.47
CA ILE A 180 43.33 -34.17 10.55
C ILE A 180 44.18 -35.38 10.96
N ALA A 181 44.26 -35.66 12.25
CA ALA A 181 45.10 -36.73 12.78
C ALA A 181 44.64 -38.14 12.41
N ASP A 182 43.35 -38.37 12.26
CA ASP A 182 42.75 -39.69 11.93
C ASP A 182 41.94 -39.71 10.64
N GLY A 183 41.85 -38.57 9.95
CA GLY A 183 41.13 -38.42 8.70
C GLY A 183 39.59 -38.52 8.86
N THR A 184 39.06 -38.35 10.07
CA THR A 184 37.62 -38.39 10.34
C THR A 184 37.06 -37.00 10.41
N ALA A 185 35.73 -36.90 10.20
CA ALA A 185 34.96 -35.68 10.50
C ALA A 185 33.91 -35.96 11.58
N GLU A 186 33.64 -34.96 12.39
CA GLU A 186 32.65 -35.07 13.47
C GLU A 186 31.58 -33.96 13.37
N TRP A 187 30.32 -34.35 13.42
CA TRP A 187 29.18 -33.47 13.62
C TRP A 187 28.83 -33.46 15.10
N CYS A 188 28.65 -32.26 15.67
CA CYS A 188 28.08 -32.12 17.01
C CYS A 188 26.90 -31.16 16.97
N LEU A 189 25.79 -31.56 17.59
CA LEU A 189 24.62 -30.75 17.83
C LEU A 189 24.61 -30.30 19.29
N TYR A 190 24.38 -29.03 19.50
CA TYR A 190 24.12 -28.41 20.80
C TYR A 190 22.70 -27.83 20.78
N LEU A 191 22.00 -28.03 21.86
CA LEU A 191 20.68 -27.43 22.12
C LEU A 191 20.77 -26.65 23.44
N ASP A 192 20.40 -25.37 23.40
CA ASP A 192 20.49 -24.46 24.58
C ASP A 192 21.90 -24.46 25.22
N GLY A 193 22.93 -24.49 24.39
CA GLY A 193 24.33 -24.51 24.80
C GLY A 193 24.82 -25.85 25.34
N GLN A 194 23.99 -26.88 25.47
CA GLN A 194 24.34 -28.21 25.96
C GLN A 194 24.53 -29.19 24.80
N PRO A 195 25.55 -30.05 24.86
CA PRO A 195 25.76 -31.05 23.84
C PRO A 195 24.59 -32.05 23.82
N ALA A 196 23.91 -32.09 22.68
CA ALA A 196 22.72 -32.93 22.49
C ALA A 196 22.98 -34.20 21.67
N GLY A 197 24.00 -34.19 20.78
CA GLY A 197 24.32 -35.33 19.99
C GLY A 197 25.61 -35.21 19.19
N ARG A 198 26.26 -36.33 18.91
CA ARG A 198 27.50 -36.40 18.11
C ARG A 198 27.41 -37.50 17.09
N LYS A 199 28.06 -37.27 15.92
CA LYS A 199 28.23 -38.30 14.89
C LYS A 199 29.58 -38.17 14.22
N SER A 200 30.39 -39.20 14.41
CA SER A 200 31.64 -39.33 13.67
C SER A 200 31.38 -39.94 12.30
N MET A 201 32.05 -39.42 11.30
CA MET A 201 31.96 -39.88 9.91
C MET A 201 33.35 -40.43 9.48
N LYS A 202 33.35 -41.44 8.61
CA LYS A 202 34.58 -41.96 8.00
C LYS A 202 35.24 -40.86 7.16
N PRO A 203 36.56 -41.02 6.79
CA PRO A 203 37.32 -39.92 6.21
C PRO A 203 36.56 -39.18 5.12
N PHE A 204 36.46 -37.86 5.29
CA PHE A 204 35.90 -36.96 4.30
C PHE A 204 37.02 -36.58 3.33
N GLN A 205 36.99 -37.14 2.14
CA GLN A 205 37.94 -36.77 1.05
C GLN A 205 37.18 -35.86 0.09
N GLY A 206 37.37 -34.59 0.23
CA GLY A 206 36.76 -33.55 -0.62
C GLY A 206 36.25 -32.34 0.14
N SER A 207 36.10 -31.22 -0.54
CA SER A 207 35.36 -30.04 -0.06
C SER A 207 33.87 -30.20 -0.36
N PHE A 208 33.01 -29.55 0.43
CA PHE A 208 31.64 -29.30 -0.01
C PHE A 208 31.70 -28.47 -1.29
N ASP A 209 30.96 -28.86 -2.33
CA ASP A 209 31.03 -28.22 -3.64
C ASP A 209 30.84 -26.71 -3.57
N GLU A 210 31.71 -26.03 -4.26
CA GLU A 210 31.58 -24.62 -4.58
C GLU A 210 30.33 -24.41 -5.45
N GLY A 211 29.36 -23.62 -5.00
CA GLY A 211 28.17 -23.30 -5.78
C GLY A 211 26.83 -23.75 -5.20
N GLY A 212 26.75 -24.02 -3.90
CA GLY A 212 25.52 -24.40 -3.22
C GLY A 212 24.72 -23.21 -2.72
N ARG A 213 23.40 -23.40 -2.57
CA ARG A 213 22.54 -22.51 -1.83
C ARG A 213 22.53 -22.89 -0.35
N PHE A 214 22.56 -21.89 0.51
CA PHE A 214 22.37 -22.04 1.94
C PHE A 214 20.94 -21.66 2.29
N GLY A 215 20.23 -22.49 3.05
CA GLY A 215 18.83 -22.24 3.41
C GLY A 215 18.59 -22.41 4.90
N LEU A 216 17.68 -21.59 5.43
CA LEU A 216 17.21 -21.60 6.80
C LEU A 216 15.70 -21.85 6.79
N GLY A 217 15.23 -22.79 7.60
CA GLY A 217 13.80 -23.15 7.71
C GLY A 217 13.22 -23.95 6.56
N GLY A 218 14.00 -24.27 5.52
CA GLY A 218 13.58 -25.03 4.35
C GLY A 218 14.70 -25.26 3.33
N ARG A 219 14.37 -25.66 2.10
CA ARG A 219 15.38 -25.96 1.06
C ARG A 219 15.11 -25.41 -0.35
N GLY A 220 14.28 -24.40 -0.54
CA GLY A 220 14.01 -23.86 -1.87
C GLY A 220 13.01 -24.67 -2.72
N ARG A 221 12.25 -25.61 -2.14
CA ARG A 221 11.19 -26.37 -2.80
C ARG A 221 10.05 -26.60 -1.83
N ALA A 222 8.84 -26.73 -2.33
CA ALA A 222 7.66 -27.06 -1.54
C ALA A 222 7.86 -28.30 -0.66
N GLY A 223 7.46 -28.21 0.59
CA GLY A 223 7.57 -29.28 1.58
C GLY A 223 8.85 -29.25 2.43
N ASN A 224 8.80 -29.83 3.60
CA ASN A 224 9.87 -29.92 4.59
C ASN A 224 10.28 -28.58 5.23
N VAL A 225 9.34 -27.67 5.34
CA VAL A 225 9.52 -26.35 5.99
C VAL A 225 9.15 -26.45 7.47
N ILE A 226 9.88 -25.74 8.33
CA ILE A 226 9.57 -25.66 9.76
C ILE A 226 8.19 -25.02 9.97
N CYS A 227 7.57 -25.30 11.12
CA CYS A 227 6.39 -24.58 11.58
C CYS A 227 6.76 -23.84 12.86
N GLY A 228 7.05 -22.55 12.74
CA GLY A 228 7.55 -21.74 13.83
C GLY A 228 8.44 -20.62 13.36
N SER A 229 9.18 -20.03 14.28
CA SER A 229 10.00 -18.86 14.02
C SER A 229 11.50 -19.16 14.16
N LEU A 230 12.30 -18.50 13.33
CA LEU A 230 13.75 -18.45 13.43
C LEU A 230 14.19 -17.02 13.71
N SER A 231 15.21 -16.89 14.56
CA SER A 231 15.84 -15.61 14.86
C SER A 231 17.33 -15.77 14.96
N GLN A 232 18.06 -14.76 14.53
CA GLN A 232 19.52 -14.65 14.57
C GLN A 232 20.24 -15.97 14.26
N CYS A 233 20.64 -16.15 13.02
CA CYS A 233 21.49 -17.25 12.59
C CYS A 233 22.89 -16.74 12.27
N ARG A 234 23.89 -17.54 12.61
CA ARG A 234 25.29 -17.21 12.35
C ARG A 234 26.01 -18.43 11.75
N LEU A 235 26.86 -18.14 10.76
CA LEU A 235 27.80 -19.12 10.19
C LEU A 235 29.24 -18.63 10.48
N SER A 236 30.03 -19.47 11.09
CA SER A 236 31.44 -19.19 11.44
C SER A 236 32.38 -20.19 10.81
N ASP A 237 33.60 -19.77 10.48
CA ASP A 237 34.61 -20.52 9.76
C ASP A 237 35.43 -21.52 10.61
N ARG A 238 34.91 -21.86 11.79
CA ARG A 238 35.52 -22.87 12.69
C ARG A 238 34.52 -23.42 13.67
N VAL A 239 34.90 -24.45 14.38
CA VAL A 239 34.18 -24.98 15.53
C VAL A 239 34.21 -23.98 16.67
N LEU A 240 33.07 -23.48 17.07
CA LEU A 240 32.88 -22.65 18.26
C LEU A 240 32.59 -23.52 19.48
N SER A 241 33.06 -23.09 20.65
CA SER A 241 32.68 -23.66 21.92
C SER A 241 31.40 -23.04 22.46
N PRO A 242 30.65 -23.67 23.38
CA PRO A 242 29.36 -23.17 23.86
C PRO A 242 29.39 -21.76 24.46
N ASP A 243 30.51 -21.33 25.03
CA ASP A 243 30.74 -19.97 25.56
C ASP A 243 30.88 -18.91 24.46
N GLN A 244 31.13 -19.34 23.21
CA GLN A 244 31.22 -18.48 22.02
C GLN A 244 29.92 -18.44 21.21
N PHE A 245 28.89 -19.23 21.56
CA PHE A 245 27.61 -19.26 20.86
C PHE A 245 26.84 -17.96 21.07
N LEU A 246 25.90 -17.70 20.15
CA LEU A 246 25.01 -16.56 20.23
C LEU A 246 24.24 -16.54 21.55
N GLN A 247 24.41 -15.47 22.30
CA GLN A 247 23.68 -15.26 23.55
C GLN A 247 22.39 -14.46 23.31
N PRO A 248 21.32 -14.71 24.09
CA PRO A 248 20.04 -14.01 23.90
C PRO A 248 20.15 -12.49 23.95
N ASP A 249 21.11 -11.96 24.72
CA ASP A 249 21.25 -10.51 24.96
C ASP A 249 22.13 -9.77 23.94
N THR A 250 22.77 -10.49 22.99
CA THR A 250 23.68 -9.87 22.01
C THR A 250 22.96 -9.27 20.80
N ILE A 251 21.67 -9.53 20.65
CA ILE A 251 20.91 -9.26 19.44
C ILE A 251 20.54 -7.78 19.28
N HIS A 252 20.50 -6.97 20.35
CA HIS A 252 19.85 -5.65 20.28
C HIS A 252 20.55 -4.51 21.06
N ARG A 253 21.85 -4.49 21.17
CA ARG A 253 22.54 -3.28 21.65
C ARG A 253 22.52 -2.22 20.54
N GLY A 254 21.46 -1.42 20.50
CA GLY A 254 21.36 -0.28 19.60
C GLY A 254 20.05 -0.15 18.82
N GLN A 255 19.15 -1.14 18.86
CA GLN A 255 17.82 -0.95 18.28
C GLN A 255 16.87 -0.23 19.24
N PRO A 256 16.02 0.69 18.76
CA PRO A 256 14.97 1.27 19.57
C PRO A 256 14.14 0.14 20.16
N GLN A 257 13.85 0.19 21.46
CA GLN A 257 12.85 -0.71 22.05
C GLN A 257 11.52 -0.43 21.37
N TRP A 258 11.15 -1.29 20.44
CA TRP A 258 9.83 -1.27 19.84
C TRP A 258 8.82 -1.55 20.94
N LYS A 259 8.08 -0.53 21.34
CA LYS A 259 6.88 -0.75 22.11
C LYS A 259 6.01 -1.68 21.25
N THR A 260 5.65 -2.82 21.81
CA THR A 260 4.64 -3.73 21.30
C THR A 260 3.56 -2.93 20.59
N LEU A 261 3.37 -3.16 19.29
CA LEU A 261 2.15 -2.66 18.64
C LEU A 261 1.01 -3.24 19.47
N PRO A 262 0.16 -2.42 20.12
CA PRO A 262 -0.90 -2.95 20.94
C PRO A 262 -1.72 -3.90 20.10
N SER A 263 -2.12 -5.04 20.68
CA SER A 263 -3.02 -5.99 20.02
C SER A 263 -4.19 -5.21 19.44
N ARG A 264 -4.23 -5.08 18.09
CA ARG A 264 -5.22 -4.27 17.40
C ARG A 264 -6.48 -5.07 17.10
N THR A 265 -6.93 -5.83 18.06
CA THR A 265 -8.24 -6.45 18.06
C THR A 265 -9.32 -5.48 18.51
N THR A 266 -9.26 -4.23 18.05
CA THR A 266 -10.36 -3.30 18.29
C THR A 266 -11.54 -3.79 17.48
N PRO A 267 -12.66 -4.19 18.08
CA PRO A 267 -13.82 -4.61 17.32
C PRO A 267 -14.24 -3.47 16.38
N GLU A 268 -14.64 -3.84 15.15
CA GLU A 268 -15.27 -2.90 14.26
C GLU A 268 -16.55 -2.39 14.89
N THR A 269 -16.64 -1.08 15.16
CA THR A 269 -17.87 -0.47 15.67
C THR A 269 -18.83 -0.28 14.51
N PRO A 270 -20.08 -0.80 14.60
CA PRO A 270 -21.10 -0.52 13.61
C PRO A 270 -21.36 0.99 13.51
N ASP A 271 -21.38 1.55 12.28
CA ASP A 271 -21.68 2.97 12.04
C ASP A 271 -23.16 3.22 11.82
N GLY A 272 -23.98 2.18 11.82
CA GLY A 272 -25.39 2.28 11.48
C GLY A 272 -26.20 3.16 12.44
N GLY A 273 -27.10 3.97 11.86
CA GLY A 273 -27.95 4.89 12.62
C GLY A 273 -27.25 6.19 13.06
N ARG A 274 -26.02 6.43 12.59
CA ARG A 274 -25.22 7.62 12.92
C ARG A 274 -25.55 8.78 11.98
N THR A 275 -25.60 10.01 12.51
CA THR A 275 -25.70 11.23 11.72
C THR A 275 -24.30 11.76 11.40
N LEU A 276 -24.06 12.07 10.13
CA LEU A 276 -22.80 12.62 9.63
C LEU A 276 -22.70 14.14 9.84
N TYR A 277 -21.50 14.67 9.63
CA TYR A 277 -21.18 16.10 9.70
C TYR A 277 -22.08 17.01 8.85
N ASN A 278 -22.66 16.50 7.77
CA ASN A 278 -23.54 17.21 6.84
C ASN A 278 -25.04 16.92 7.09
N GLY A 279 -25.38 16.32 8.22
CA GLY A 279 -26.76 16.03 8.62
C GLY A 279 -27.34 14.74 8.01
N ILE A 280 -26.65 14.07 7.10
CA ILE A 280 -27.09 12.78 6.53
C ILE A 280 -27.11 11.74 7.64
N THR A 281 -28.25 11.06 7.82
CA THR A 281 -28.36 9.94 8.75
C THR A 281 -28.16 8.63 7.99
N LEU A 282 -27.14 7.90 8.38
CA LEU A 282 -26.84 6.57 7.83
C LEU A 282 -27.89 5.55 8.33
N PRO A 283 -28.23 4.53 7.52
CA PRO A 283 -29.09 3.46 7.96
C PRO A 283 -28.45 2.66 9.10
N LYS A 284 -29.28 1.98 9.89
CA LYS A 284 -28.79 1.16 11.01
C LYS A 284 -27.82 0.05 10.60
N GLU A 285 -28.02 -0.51 9.41
CA GLU A 285 -27.10 -1.45 8.80
C GLU A 285 -26.20 -0.71 7.80
N TRP A 286 -24.91 -0.61 8.11
CA TRP A 286 -23.91 0.05 7.27
C TRP A 286 -22.68 -0.86 7.09
N PRO A 287 -22.10 -0.99 5.87
CA PRO A 287 -22.58 -0.43 4.60
C PRO A 287 -23.86 -1.10 4.09
N PRO A 288 -24.69 -0.41 3.29
CA PRO A 288 -25.92 -0.97 2.76
C PRO A 288 -25.64 -2.16 1.84
N ARG A 289 -26.57 -3.13 1.85
CA ARG A 289 -26.47 -4.37 1.04
C ARG A 289 -27.27 -4.19 -0.25
N ILE A 290 -26.62 -3.61 -1.27
CA ILE A 290 -27.24 -3.38 -2.58
C ILE A 290 -27.42 -4.68 -3.37
N ASP A 291 -28.36 -4.70 -4.32
CA ASP A 291 -28.45 -5.78 -5.33
C ASP A 291 -27.49 -5.46 -6.49
N PRO A 292 -26.42 -6.23 -6.66
CA PRO A 292 -25.43 -5.97 -7.70
C PRO A 292 -25.91 -6.25 -9.11
N ARG A 293 -27.07 -6.90 -9.28
CA ARG A 293 -27.61 -7.29 -10.57
C ARG A 293 -28.44 -6.19 -11.23
N ASP A 294 -28.85 -5.18 -10.47
CA ASP A 294 -29.54 -4.01 -11.02
C ASP A 294 -28.59 -3.26 -11.98
N PRO A 295 -28.92 -3.13 -13.26
CA PRO A 295 -28.11 -2.40 -14.24
C PRO A 295 -28.17 -0.88 -14.10
N ASN A 296 -29.09 -0.36 -13.31
CA ASN A 296 -29.28 1.09 -13.15
C ASN A 296 -28.17 1.71 -12.32
N PRO A 297 -27.90 3.02 -12.48
CA PRO A 297 -27.01 3.73 -11.60
C PRO A 297 -27.42 3.63 -10.14
N ILE A 298 -26.44 3.46 -9.26
CA ILE A 298 -26.70 3.51 -7.83
C ILE A 298 -27.21 4.90 -7.48
N ARG A 299 -28.42 4.97 -6.93
CA ARG A 299 -28.98 6.21 -6.44
C ARG A 299 -28.37 6.52 -5.07
N ALA A 300 -28.05 7.77 -4.84
CA ALA A 300 -27.64 8.26 -3.52
C ALA A 300 -28.90 8.56 -2.68
N PRO A 301 -29.19 7.79 -1.63
CA PRO A 301 -30.42 7.97 -0.84
C PRO A 301 -30.57 9.37 -0.26
N TYR A 302 -29.45 10.03 0.05
CA TYR A 302 -29.44 11.39 0.59
C TYR A 302 -29.86 12.47 -0.42
N LEU A 303 -30.11 12.15 -1.68
CA LEU A 303 -30.70 13.03 -2.69
C LEU A 303 -32.21 12.84 -2.83
N GLU A 304 -32.80 11.84 -2.18
CA GLU A 304 -34.23 11.63 -2.15
C GLU A 304 -34.86 12.60 -1.16
N ALA A 305 -35.96 13.25 -1.54
CA ALA A 305 -36.59 14.32 -0.76
C ALA A 305 -36.88 13.93 0.70
N ALA A 306 -37.21 12.66 0.95
CA ALA A 306 -37.52 12.16 2.29
C ALA A 306 -36.26 12.01 3.18
N ASN A 307 -35.07 11.92 2.58
CA ASN A 307 -33.80 11.63 3.27
C ASN A 307 -32.86 12.84 3.34
N ILE A 308 -33.21 13.94 2.65
CA ILE A 308 -32.42 15.17 2.74
C ILE A 308 -32.65 15.77 4.14
N PRO A 309 -31.58 16.17 4.87
CA PRO A 309 -31.71 16.84 6.15
C PRO A 309 -32.60 18.10 6.03
N VAL A 310 -33.50 18.30 6.98
CA VAL A 310 -34.35 19.51 7.04
C VAL A 310 -33.50 20.78 7.14
N VAL A 311 -32.40 20.71 7.87
CA VAL A 311 -31.37 21.74 7.97
C VAL A 311 -29.99 21.08 7.77
N ILE A 312 -29.20 21.63 6.86
CA ILE A 312 -27.88 21.06 6.49
C ILE A 312 -26.80 21.80 7.24
N PRO A 313 -26.00 21.13 8.13
CA PRO A 313 -24.80 21.71 8.70
C PRO A 313 -23.73 21.92 7.61
N ILE A 314 -23.12 23.13 7.59
CA ILE A 314 -22.10 23.48 6.59
C ILE A 314 -20.79 23.99 7.21
N ASP A 315 -20.50 23.60 8.45
CA ASP A 315 -19.29 24.01 9.16
C ASP A 315 -17.99 23.38 8.59
N LEU A 316 -18.13 22.29 7.87
CA LEU A 316 -16.99 21.56 7.34
C LEU A 316 -16.81 21.80 5.84
N GLY A 317 -15.75 22.52 5.49
CA GLY A 317 -15.28 22.65 4.13
C GLY A 317 -16.13 23.54 3.22
N ARG A 318 -15.60 23.79 2.04
CA ARG A 318 -16.32 24.46 0.97
C ARG A 318 -17.47 23.57 0.48
N GLN A 319 -18.61 24.18 0.25
CA GLN A 319 -19.84 23.51 -0.20
C GLN A 319 -19.91 23.51 -1.72
N LEU A 320 -19.73 22.34 -2.32
CA LEU A 320 -19.65 22.16 -3.77
C LEU A 320 -21.03 21.80 -4.36
N PHE A 321 -21.30 22.30 -5.56
CA PHE A 321 -22.58 22.09 -6.30
C PHE A 321 -22.51 20.89 -7.27
N VAL A 322 -21.90 19.79 -6.86
CA VAL A 322 -21.78 18.57 -7.68
C VAL A 322 -23.09 17.78 -7.83
N ASP A 323 -24.07 18.08 -6.99
CA ASP A 323 -25.41 17.49 -6.93
C ASP A 323 -26.42 18.49 -6.36
N ASP A 324 -27.69 18.07 -6.20
CA ASP A 324 -28.78 18.92 -5.70
C ASP A 324 -28.95 18.89 -4.17
N PHE A 325 -28.01 18.31 -3.44
CA PHE A 325 -28.10 18.19 -1.98
C PHE A 325 -28.29 19.54 -1.28
N LEU A 326 -27.58 20.56 -1.74
CA LEU A 326 -27.64 21.92 -1.18
C LEU A 326 -28.71 22.81 -1.83
N VAL A 327 -29.28 22.38 -2.97
CA VAL A 327 -30.13 23.26 -3.81
C VAL A 327 -31.62 23.07 -3.47
N GLU A 328 -32.27 24.14 -3.12
CA GLU A 328 -33.72 24.18 -2.95
C GLU A 328 -34.42 24.56 -4.27
N SER A 329 -33.94 25.63 -4.91
CA SER A 329 -34.50 26.10 -6.19
C SER A 329 -33.44 26.80 -7.06
N ILE A 330 -33.67 26.77 -8.35
CA ILE A 330 -32.89 27.51 -9.35
C ILE A 330 -33.83 28.19 -10.35
N THR A 331 -33.44 29.36 -10.83
CA THR A 331 -34.14 30.09 -11.89
C THR A 331 -33.08 30.58 -12.88
N ASN A 332 -33.18 30.19 -14.13
CA ASN A 332 -32.22 30.52 -15.20
C ASN A 332 -30.73 30.25 -14.83
N VAL A 333 -30.48 29.21 -14.06
CA VAL A 333 -29.16 28.73 -13.70
C VAL A 333 -29.08 27.25 -14.08
N THR A 334 -27.95 26.83 -14.65
CA THR A 334 -27.69 25.44 -14.99
C THR A 334 -26.42 24.97 -14.30
N ARG A 335 -26.35 23.64 -14.01
CA ARG A 335 -25.12 23.05 -13.55
C ARG A 335 -24.23 22.69 -14.73
N ALA A 336 -23.00 23.19 -14.74
CA ALA A 336 -21.96 22.84 -15.70
C ALA A 336 -20.89 22.00 -15.02
N PHE A 337 -20.54 20.84 -15.60
CA PHE A 337 -19.40 20.03 -15.17
C PHE A 337 -18.18 20.40 -15.98
N HIS A 338 -17.04 20.50 -15.31
CA HIS A 338 -15.77 20.91 -15.92
C HIS A 338 -14.75 19.78 -15.89
N LYS A 339 -13.83 19.84 -16.83
CA LYS A 339 -12.76 18.87 -16.98
C LYS A 339 -11.40 19.50 -16.77
N PRO A 340 -10.47 18.78 -16.16
CA PRO A 340 -9.11 19.26 -16.04
C PRO A 340 -8.46 19.38 -17.44
N VAL A 341 -7.67 20.44 -17.59
CA VAL A 341 -6.89 20.68 -18.81
C VAL A 341 -5.52 20.01 -18.66
N GLN A 342 -5.17 19.18 -19.62
CA GLN A 342 -3.84 18.54 -19.63
C GLN A 342 -2.74 19.60 -19.74
N TYR A 343 -1.72 19.46 -18.90
CA TYR A 343 -0.56 20.36 -18.95
C TYR A 343 0.18 20.19 -20.28
N ALA A 344 0.51 21.30 -20.92
CA ALA A 344 1.11 21.27 -22.27
C ALA A 344 2.49 20.61 -22.32
N GLY A 345 3.22 20.60 -21.19
CA GLY A 345 4.53 19.98 -21.05
C GLY A 345 4.50 18.50 -20.65
N ASN A 346 3.33 17.84 -20.69
CA ASN A 346 3.24 16.40 -20.39
C ASN A 346 4.00 15.52 -21.41
N PRO A 347 4.56 14.38 -20.95
CA PRO A 347 4.58 13.88 -19.57
C PRO A 347 5.59 14.62 -18.71
N VAL A 348 5.30 14.76 -17.41
CA VAL A 348 6.21 15.40 -16.42
C VAL A 348 7.20 14.41 -15.82
N MET A 349 6.93 13.11 -15.90
CA MET A 349 7.85 12.06 -15.48
C MET A 349 7.74 10.85 -16.43
N TRP A 350 8.88 10.36 -16.91
CA TRP A 350 8.99 9.24 -17.86
C TRP A 350 10.17 8.35 -17.49
N PRO A 351 10.25 7.11 -18.00
CA PRO A 351 11.32 6.17 -17.66
C PRO A 351 12.72 6.67 -18.02
N GLN A 352 13.64 6.67 -17.08
CA GLN A 352 15.02 7.14 -17.22
C GLN A 352 16.04 6.26 -16.52
N THR A 353 15.68 5.64 -15.37
CA THR A 353 16.62 4.82 -14.60
C THR A 353 16.66 3.39 -15.12
N LYS A 354 17.71 2.64 -14.72
CA LYS A 354 17.83 1.22 -15.07
C LYS A 354 16.62 0.38 -14.61
N ASP A 355 16.09 0.66 -13.42
CA ASP A 355 14.92 -0.06 -12.89
C ASP A 355 13.64 0.31 -13.65
N GLU A 356 13.51 1.55 -14.11
CA GLU A 356 12.37 2.01 -14.92
C GLU A 356 12.41 1.51 -16.35
N LEU A 357 13.60 1.26 -16.92
CA LEU A 357 13.83 0.82 -18.30
C LEU A 357 13.92 -0.71 -18.45
N THR A 358 13.28 -1.46 -17.53
CA THR A 358 13.21 -2.93 -17.57
C THR A 358 12.29 -3.45 -18.70
N ARG A 359 11.94 -4.76 -18.66
CA ARG A 359 11.15 -5.47 -19.69
C ARG A 359 9.89 -4.75 -20.19
N SER A 360 9.24 -3.98 -19.35
CA SER A 360 8.12 -3.11 -19.69
C SER A 360 8.38 -1.74 -19.08
N PRO A 361 9.09 -0.86 -19.81
CA PRO A 361 9.47 0.44 -19.29
C PRO A 361 8.30 1.24 -18.74
N GLY A 362 8.53 1.91 -17.61
CA GLY A 362 7.46 2.71 -17.03
C GLY A 362 7.84 3.43 -15.75
N CYS A 363 7.25 4.61 -15.60
CA CYS A 363 6.95 5.24 -14.33
C CYS A 363 5.46 5.04 -14.09
N CYS A 364 5.10 3.91 -13.49
CA CYS A 364 3.74 3.41 -13.48
C CYS A 364 3.07 3.69 -12.13
N MET A 365 1.87 4.25 -12.13
CA MET A 365 1.10 4.53 -10.92
C MET A 365 -0.28 3.85 -10.92
N PRO A 366 -0.39 2.54 -11.13
CA PRO A 366 -1.67 1.87 -10.95
C PRO A 366 -1.97 1.85 -9.44
N GLY A 367 -2.82 2.80 -9.00
CA GLY A 367 -3.07 3.03 -7.59
C GLY A 367 -1.94 3.72 -6.82
N GLY A 368 -0.81 4.09 -7.44
CA GLY A 368 0.27 4.86 -6.81
C GLY A 368 -0.18 6.23 -6.31
N ALA A 369 0.64 6.89 -5.51
CA ALA A 369 0.22 8.06 -4.77
C ALA A 369 1.13 9.27 -5.01
N ILE A 370 0.53 10.44 -5.01
CA ILE A 370 1.21 11.72 -4.83
C ILE A 370 0.77 12.35 -3.51
N TRP A 371 1.71 12.94 -2.79
CA TRP A 371 1.43 13.70 -1.57
C TRP A 371 2.35 14.89 -1.45
N TRP A 372 1.81 16.01 -0.95
CA TRP A 372 2.63 17.08 -0.43
C TRP A 372 3.13 16.71 0.96
N ASP A 373 4.44 16.76 1.16
CA ASP A 373 5.06 16.57 2.47
C ASP A 373 5.42 17.93 3.06
N PRO A 374 4.62 18.45 4.01
CA PRO A 374 4.85 19.77 4.58
C PRO A 374 6.11 19.85 5.43
N THR A 375 6.60 18.73 5.96
CA THR A 375 7.84 18.68 6.74
C THR A 375 9.06 18.84 5.85
N ARG A 376 9.02 18.23 4.64
CA ARG A 376 10.11 18.25 3.66
C ARG A 376 9.99 19.39 2.66
N GLN A 377 8.83 20.02 2.58
CA GLN A 377 8.47 21.02 1.57
C GLN A 377 8.71 20.48 0.15
N ARG A 378 8.16 19.27 -0.10
CA ARG A 378 8.30 18.54 -1.35
C ARG A 378 6.99 17.86 -1.76
N PHE A 379 6.75 17.78 -3.06
CA PHE A 379 5.87 16.79 -3.66
C PHE A 379 6.60 15.46 -3.71
N ARG A 380 5.91 14.39 -3.36
CA ARG A 380 6.44 13.02 -3.33
C ARG A 380 5.53 12.11 -4.12
N ILE A 381 6.09 11.37 -5.08
CA ILE A 381 5.38 10.35 -5.85
C ILE A 381 5.96 8.98 -5.52
N TRP A 382 5.10 8.06 -5.09
CA TRP A 382 5.39 6.64 -5.05
C TRP A 382 4.87 6.01 -6.33
N TYR A 383 5.71 5.26 -7.03
CA TYR A 383 5.41 4.70 -8.34
C TYR A 383 6.11 3.37 -8.56
N LEU A 384 5.69 2.59 -9.58
CA LEU A 384 6.38 1.39 -9.99
C LEU A 384 7.45 1.73 -11.04
N SER A 385 8.67 1.30 -10.80
CA SER A 385 9.76 1.30 -11.77
C SER A 385 9.58 0.11 -12.72
N GLY A 386 9.00 0.38 -13.90
CA GLY A 386 8.50 -0.62 -14.84
C GLY A 386 7.08 -1.09 -14.52
N TRP A 387 6.38 -1.65 -15.51
CA TRP A 387 5.08 -2.28 -15.28
C TRP A 387 5.26 -3.59 -14.48
N ALA A 388 4.38 -3.81 -13.48
CA ALA A 388 4.54 -4.88 -12.50
C ALA A 388 5.97 -4.90 -11.89
N GLY A 389 6.49 -3.74 -11.60
CA GLY A 389 7.85 -3.51 -11.16
C GLY A 389 7.98 -3.25 -9.66
N LYS A 390 9.12 -2.69 -9.30
CA LYS A 390 9.47 -2.35 -7.91
C LYS A 390 8.87 -1.00 -7.52
N ILE A 391 8.60 -0.82 -6.23
CA ILE A 391 8.11 0.46 -5.70
C ILE A 391 9.28 1.41 -5.50
N SER A 392 9.16 2.59 -6.07
CA SER A 392 10.16 3.65 -6.07
C SER A 392 9.57 4.99 -5.64
N LEU A 393 10.43 5.91 -5.25
CA LEU A 393 10.09 7.26 -4.83
C LEU A 393 10.71 8.30 -5.78
N ALA A 394 9.94 9.31 -6.15
CA ALA A 394 10.45 10.54 -6.74
C ALA A 394 9.96 11.74 -5.94
N GLU A 395 10.75 12.80 -5.91
CA GLU A 395 10.47 14.05 -5.19
C GLU A 395 10.58 15.26 -6.13
N SER A 396 9.78 16.29 -5.87
CA SER A 396 9.79 17.53 -6.65
C SER A 396 9.56 18.75 -5.75
N LYS A 397 10.16 19.88 -6.10
CA LYS A 397 9.90 21.18 -5.48
C LYS A 397 8.69 21.88 -6.08
N ASP A 398 8.47 21.69 -7.38
CA ASP A 398 7.47 22.45 -8.15
C ASP A 398 6.32 21.59 -8.69
N GLY A 399 6.43 20.25 -8.57
CA GLY A 399 5.46 19.28 -9.08
C GLY A 399 5.61 18.96 -10.58
N ILE A 400 6.61 19.53 -11.25
CA ILE A 400 6.88 19.33 -12.69
C ILE A 400 8.22 18.63 -12.90
N HIS A 401 9.27 19.08 -12.21
CA HIS A 401 10.61 18.52 -12.33
C HIS A 401 10.85 17.52 -11.20
N TRP A 402 11.04 16.25 -11.56
CA TRP A 402 11.11 15.14 -10.62
C TRP A 402 12.52 14.58 -10.46
N GLU A 403 13.00 14.59 -9.23
CA GLU A 403 14.26 14.00 -8.79
C GLU A 403 14.01 12.56 -8.30
N ARG A 404 15.01 11.70 -8.43
CA ARG A 404 14.99 10.31 -7.97
C ARG A 404 16.04 10.13 -6.86
N PRO A 405 15.71 10.49 -5.60
CA PRO A 405 16.69 10.51 -4.53
C PRO A 405 17.19 9.10 -4.21
N PRO A 406 18.48 8.93 -3.88
CA PRO A 406 19.06 7.64 -3.52
C PRO A 406 18.67 7.27 -2.08
N VAL A 407 17.44 6.84 -1.86
CA VAL A 407 16.88 6.55 -0.53
C VAL A 407 16.89 5.06 -0.18
N GLY A 408 17.03 4.19 -1.18
CA GLY A 408 17.10 2.75 -0.98
C GLY A 408 18.48 2.27 -0.52
N ALA A 409 18.53 1.10 0.09
CA ALA A 409 19.78 0.47 0.54
C ALA A 409 20.81 0.25 -0.60
N SER A 410 20.35 0.12 -1.84
CA SER A 410 21.18 -0.02 -3.04
C SER A 410 21.71 1.30 -3.61
N GLY A 411 21.49 2.44 -2.94
CA GLY A 411 21.83 3.76 -3.48
C GLY A 411 20.95 4.20 -4.65
N THR A 412 19.79 3.56 -4.84
CA THR A 412 18.77 3.90 -5.83
C THR A 412 17.54 4.50 -5.15
N ASN A 413 16.56 4.93 -5.95
CA ASN A 413 15.28 5.41 -5.43
C ASN A 413 14.24 4.29 -5.22
N VAL A 414 14.64 3.02 -5.33
CA VAL A 414 13.80 1.84 -5.05
C VAL A 414 13.67 1.64 -3.54
N LEU A 415 12.43 1.58 -3.05
CA LEU A 415 12.13 1.46 -1.62
C LEU A 415 12.10 0.00 -1.16
N LEU A 416 11.47 -0.87 -1.94
CA LEU A 416 11.26 -2.27 -1.63
C LEU A 416 11.80 -3.14 -2.78
N PRO A 417 13.12 -3.43 -2.82
CA PRO A 417 13.76 -4.08 -3.96
C PRO A 417 13.29 -5.52 -4.20
N HIS A 418 12.75 -6.18 -3.17
CA HIS A 418 12.26 -7.56 -3.23
C HIS A 418 10.75 -7.67 -3.46
N GLN A 419 10.03 -6.54 -3.48
CA GLN A 419 8.58 -6.52 -3.73
C GLN A 419 8.30 -6.11 -5.18
N ILE A 420 7.56 -6.97 -5.86
CA ILE A 420 6.99 -6.66 -7.18
C ILE A 420 5.50 -6.35 -6.94
N ALA A 421 5.03 -5.28 -7.53
CA ALA A 421 3.65 -4.85 -7.40
C ALA A 421 2.97 -4.71 -8.77
N ASP A 422 1.74 -5.18 -8.87
CA ASP A 422 0.82 -4.84 -9.96
C ASP A 422 0.07 -3.54 -9.65
N THR A 423 -0.34 -3.40 -8.40
CA THR A 423 -1.09 -2.23 -7.90
C THR A 423 -0.72 -1.98 -6.44
N PHE A 424 -0.69 -0.73 -6.04
CA PHE A 424 -0.45 -0.36 -4.65
C PHE A 424 -1.10 0.98 -4.32
N SER A 425 -1.25 1.28 -3.03
CA SER A 425 -1.73 2.57 -2.54
C SER A 425 -0.88 3.05 -1.38
N VAL A 426 -0.62 4.35 -1.30
CA VAL A 426 0.11 4.99 -0.19
C VAL A 426 -0.70 6.14 0.36
N TRP A 427 -0.91 6.15 1.68
CA TRP A 427 -1.68 7.17 2.38
C TRP A 427 -1.01 7.59 3.67
N PRO A 428 -0.95 8.89 3.99
CA PRO A 428 -0.54 9.35 5.32
C PRO A 428 -1.69 9.19 6.31
N ASP A 429 -1.37 8.72 7.49
CA ASP A 429 -2.26 8.75 8.66
C ASP A 429 -1.76 9.81 9.65
N TYR A 430 -2.22 11.03 9.49
CA TYR A 430 -1.85 12.13 10.38
C TYR A 430 -2.47 12.01 11.78
N ALA A 431 -3.46 11.15 11.94
CA ALA A 431 -4.06 10.81 13.23
C ALA A 431 -3.40 9.61 13.91
N ALA A 432 -2.38 8.99 13.28
CA ALA A 432 -1.68 7.85 13.84
C ALA A 432 -1.09 8.18 15.21
N LYS A 433 -1.50 7.42 16.23
CA LYS A 433 -0.97 7.54 17.60
C LYS A 433 0.48 7.07 17.67
N ASN A 434 0.83 6.09 16.84
CA ASN A 434 2.17 5.57 16.70
C ASN A 434 2.87 6.32 15.55
N PRO A 435 3.95 7.08 15.78
CA PRO A 435 4.66 7.81 14.75
C PRO A 435 5.25 6.91 13.65
N TYR A 436 5.46 5.63 13.92
CA TYR A 436 5.94 4.66 12.94
C TYR A 436 4.86 4.20 11.95
N GLU A 437 3.60 4.57 12.18
CA GLU A 437 2.45 4.29 11.33
C GLU A 437 1.94 5.53 10.60
N ARG A 438 2.77 6.57 10.54
CA ARG A 438 2.45 7.83 9.86
C ARG A 438 2.07 7.64 8.40
N TRP A 439 2.63 6.65 7.75
CA TRP A 439 2.35 6.28 6.36
C TRP A 439 1.89 4.83 6.29
N CYS A 440 0.87 4.59 5.50
CA CYS A 440 0.28 3.28 5.25
C CYS A 440 0.42 2.93 3.77
N MET A 441 0.85 1.70 3.46
CA MET A 441 0.95 1.20 2.08
C MET A 441 0.29 -0.17 1.99
N SER A 442 -0.45 -0.40 0.91
CA SER A 442 -1.01 -1.71 0.57
C SER A 442 -0.54 -2.09 -0.82
N ILE A 443 0.13 -3.24 -0.96
CA ILE A 443 0.76 -3.72 -2.20
C ILE A 443 0.06 -4.99 -2.65
N SER A 444 -0.53 -4.97 -3.85
CA SER A 444 -1.07 -6.15 -4.53
C SER A 444 -0.04 -6.67 -5.54
N PRO A 445 0.39 -7.93 -5.44
CA PRO A 445 1.33 -8.52 -6.40
C PRO A 445 0.69 -8.87 -7.74
N GLY A 446 -0.61 -8.67 -7.88
CA GLY A 446 -1.38 -9.13 -9.02
C GLY A 446 -1.96 -10.53 -8.84
N GLY A 447 -2.77 -10.97 -9.79
CA GLY A 447 -3.42 -12.29 -9.73
C GLY A 447 -4.87 -12.26 -9.24
N ASN A 448 -5.52 -13.42 -9.33
CA ASN A 448 -6.93 -13.57 -8.93
C ASN A 448 -7.23 -15.06 -8.63
N PRO A 449 -7.36 -15.47 -7.35
CA PRO A 449 -7.25 -14.63 -6.16
C PRO A 449 -5.81 -14.27 -5.79
N THR A 450 -5.67 -13.17 -5.01
CA THR A 450 -4.41 -12.73 -4.44
C THR A 450 -4.64 -12.09 -3.07
N ARG A 451 -3.57 -11.65 -2.40
CA ARG A 451 -3.61 -10.90 -1.14
C ARG A 451 -2.65 -9.74 -1.23
N SER A 452 -3.00 -8.59 -0.66
CA SER A 452 -2.09 -7.48 -0.54
C SER A 452 -1.22 -7.59 0.71
N ALA A 453 0.02 -7.14 0.58
CA ALA A 453 0.89 -6.92 1.72
C ALA A 453 0.69 -5.49 2.24
N GLN A 454 0.41 -5.35 3.52
CA GLN A 454 0.29 -4.06 4.20
C GLN A 454 1.60 -3.70 4.87
N TYR A 455 2.00 -2.44 4.69
CA TYR A 455 3.20 -1.86 5.26
C TYR A 455 2.85 -0.55 5.97
N VAL A 456 3.64 -0.20 6.98
CA VAL A 456 3.60 1.08 7.67
C VAL A 456 4.97 1.74 7.66
N SER A 457 5.02 3.06 7.81
CA SER A 457 6.27 3.80 7.79
C SER A 457 6.16 5.10 8.59
N ARG A 458 7.26 5.55 9.18
CA ARG A 458 7.39 6.84 9.83
C ARG A 458 7.58 7.98 8.82
N ASP A 459 8.34 7.73 7.76
CA ASP A 459 8.87 8.75 6.85
C ASP A 459 8.45 8.56 5.38
N GLY A 460 7.72 7.47 5.09
CA GLY A 460 7.31 7.10 3.74
C GLY A 460 8.46 6.60 2.86
N VAL A 461 9.63 6.34 3.44
CA VAL A 461 10.84 5.84 2.77
C VAL A 461 11.19 4.44 3.27
N ARG A 462 11.24 4.27 4.58
CA ARG A 462 11.50 2.99 5.23
C ARG A 462 10.20 2.35 5.64
N TRP A 463 9.93 1.17 5.11
CA TRP A 463 8.64 0.50 5.23
C TRP A 463 8.74 -0.78 6.02
N THR A 464 7.84 -0.97 6.93
CA THR A 464 7.71 -2.12 7.81
C THR A 464 6.52 -2.95 7.37
N PHE A 465 6.73 -4.23 7.10
CA PHE A 465 5.64 -5.18 6.84
C PHE A 465 4.75 -5.32 8.07
N ALA A 466 3.46 -5.18 7.90
CA ALA A 466 2.48 -5.30 8.98
C ALA A 466 1.72 -6.64 8.91
N ARG A 467 1.17 -6.98 7.75
CA ARG A 467 0.42 -8.23 7.53
C ARG A 467 0.06 -8.44 6.06
N LEU A 468 -0.48 -9.62 5.76
CA LEU A 468 -1.24 -9.87 4.53
C LEU A 468 -2.73 -9.59 4.76
N THR A 469 -3.40 -9.12 3.71
CA THR A 469 -4.85 -8.90 3.73
C THR A 469 -5.64 -10.20 3.51
N GLY A 470 -6.96 -10.13 3.63
CA GLY A 470 -7.87 -11.13 3.07
C GLY A 470 -7.71 -11.25 1.54
N GLN A 471 -8.31 -12.27 0.95
CA GLN A 471 -8.25 -12.49 -0.51
C GLN A 471 -9.01 -11.42 -1.31
N HIS A 472 -8.49 -11.08 -2.48
CA HIS A 472 -9.10 -10.16 -3.44
C HIS A 472 -8.59 -10.45 -4.87
N GLY A 473 -9.04 -9.71 -5.88
CA GLY A 473 -8.49 -9.75 -7.23
C GLY A 473 -7.42 -8.67 -7.44
N ASP A 474 -6.77 -8.67 -8.61
CA ASP A 474 -5.82 -7.65 -9.04
C ASP A 474 -6.40 -6.22 -8.98
N SER A 475 -5.57 -5.21 -9.09
CA SER A 475 -5.99 -3.80 -9.07
C SER A 475 -6.84 -3.41 -7.84
N THR A 476 -6.60 -4.02 -6.69
CA THR A 476 -7.19 -3.62 -5.42
C THR A 476 -6.43 -2.45 -4.85
N THR A 477 -7.15 -1.42 -4.43
CA THR A 477 -6.60 -0.19 -3.84
C THR A 477 -7.28 0.14 -2.51
N MET A 478 -6.75 1.11 -1.80
CA MET A 478 -7.33 1.61 -0.55
C MET A 478 -7.25 3.11 -0.46
N PHE A 479 -8.14 3.70 0.35
CA PHE A 479 -8.13 5.11 0.72
C PHE A 479 -8.66 5.32 2.13
N TYR A 480 -8.42 6.50 2.70
CA TYR A 480 -8.99 6.88 3.99
C TYR A 480 -10.21 7.79 3.78
N ASN A 481 -11.32 7.46 4.44
CA ASN A 481 -12.51 8.29 4.49
C ASN A 481 -12.63 8.95 5.87
N PRO A 482 -12.23 10.22 6.03
CA PRO A 482 -12.23 10.89 7.32
C PRO A 482 -13.64 11.25 7.81
N PHE A 483 -14.64 11.33 6.93
CA PHE A 483 -16.04 11.62 7.31
C PHE A 483 -16.66 10.44 8.06
N LEU A 484 -16.20 9.22 7.77
CA LEU A 484 -16.57 8.01 8.49
C LEU A 484 -15.54 7.61 9.54
N GLY A 485 -14.31 8.15 9.48
CA GLY A 485 -13.18 7.72 10.30
C GLY A 485 -12.68 6.32 9.93
N LYS A 486 -12.74 5.94 8.64
CA LYS A 486 -12.44 4.58 8.20
C LYS A 486 -11.48 4.51 7.03
N TRP A 487 -10.62 3.51 7.07
CA TRP A 487 -9.92 2.97 5.92
C TRP A 487 -10.89 2.16 5.07
N VAL A 488 -10.85 2.39 3.76
CA VAL A 488 -11.71 1.71 2.80
C VAL A 488 -10.84 1.00 1.78
N TRP A 489 -11.07 -0.31 1.60
CA TRP A 489 -10.47 -1.10 0.53
C TRP A 489 -11.46 -1.26 -0.60
N SER A 490 -11.06 -0.84 -1.80
CA SER A 490 -11.76 -1.05 -3.07
C SER A 490 -11.28 -2.37 -3.66
N LEU A 491 -11.92 -3.47 -3.25
CA LEU A 491 -11.52 -4.82 -3.65
C LEU A 491 -12.04 -5.12 -5.05
N ARG A 492 -11.16 -5.63 -5.91
CA ARG A 492 -11.57 -6.05 -7.24
C ARG A 492 -12.37 -7.34 -7.19
N ALA A 493 -13.47 -7.38 -7.90
CA ALA A 493 -14.41 -8.49 -8.01
C ALA A 493 -14.92 -8.67 -9.45
N SER A 494 -15.77 -9.67 -9.68
CA SER A 494 -16.30 -10.02 -11.00
C SER A 494 -17.79 -10.41 -10.97
N TRP A 495 -18.55 -9.91 -9.98
CA TRP A 495 -19.98 -10.20 -9.90
C TRP A 495 -20.79 -9.58 -11.05
N ARG A 496 -20.27 -8.52 -11.67
CA ARG A 496 -20.79 -7.92 -12.89
C ARG A 496 -19.61 -7.42 -13.73
N ALA A 497 -19.07 -8.27 -14.62
CA ALA A 497 -17.81 -8.02 -15.30
C ALA A 497 -16.73 -7.60 -14.27
N ARG A 498 -15.89 -6.60 -14.53
CA ARG A 498 -15.05 -5.99 -13.50
C ARG A 498 -15.89 -5.07 -12.64
N SER A 499 -15.87 -5.31 -11.35
CA SER A 499 -16.68 -4.63 -10.34
C SER A 499 -15.91 -4.46 -9.04
N ARG A 500 -16.48 -3.80 -8.06
CA ARG A 500 -15.85 -3.49 -6.79
C ARG A 500 -16.66 -4.01 -5.61
N ILE A 501 -15.93 -4.35 -4.56
CA ILE A 501 -16.44 -4.73 -3.26
C ILE A 501 -15.90 -3.72 -2.26
N TYR A 502 -16.73 -3.31 -1.33
CA TYR A 502 -16.42 -2.38 -0.25
C TYR A 502 -16.04 -3.15 1.01
N ARG A 503 -14.86 -2.87 1.52
CA ARG A 503 -14.42 -3.25 2.87
C ARG A 503 -14.00 -2.00 3.59
N ALA A 504 -14.49 -1.76 4.80
CA ALA A 504 -14.10 -0.61 5.61
C ALA A 504 -13.79 -1.01 7.04
N HIS A 505 -12.81 -0.34 7.64
CA HIS A 505 -12.42 -0.55 9.04
C HIS A 505 -11.75 0.72 9.59
N GLN A 506 -11.89 0.95 10.90
CA GLN A 506 -11.29 2.13 11.56
C GLN A 506 -9.76 2.05 11.69
N ASP A 507 -9.21 0.86 11.73
CA ASP A 507 -7.77 0.60 11.85
C ASP A 507 -7.23 0.02 10.55
N PHE A 508 -6.10 0.54 10.06
CA PHE A 508 -5.49 0.09 8.81
C PHE A 508 -5.01 -1.35 8.87
N ILE A 509 -4.29 -1.71 9.94
CA ILE A 509 -3.68 -3.04 10.03
C ILE A 509 -4.74 -4.10 10.31
N ALA A 510 -5.56 -3.89 11.35
CA ALA A 510 -6.63 -4.84 11.70
C ALA A 510 -7.67 -4.98 10.57
N GLY A 511 -7.99 -3.86 9.89
CA GLY A 511 -8.93 -3.81 8.77
C GLY A 511 -8.52 -4.63 7.56
N GLY A 512 -7.23 -4.94 7.42
CA GLY A 512 -6.73 -5.86 6.38
C GLY A 512 -7.20 -7.30 6.56
N SER A 513 -7.81 -7.63 7.69
CA SER A 513 -8.41 -8.96 7.91
C SER A 513 -9.85 -8.98 7.41
N TRP A 514 -10.14 -9.79 6.42
CA TRP A 514 -11.51 -10.08 5.98
C TRP A 514 -11.62 -11.50 5.44
N ASN A 515 -12.82 -12.06 5.51
CA ASN A 515 -13.17 -13.29 4.85
C ASN A 515 -14.17 -13.00 3.72
N PHE A 516 -13.68 -13.07 2.49
CA PHE A 516 -14.51 -12.96 1.30
C PHE A 516 -14.12 -14.06 0.32
N PRO A 517 -15.04 -14.97 -0.01
CA PRO A 517 -14.74 -16.04 -0.95
C PRO A 517 -14.56 -15.44 -2.34
N MET A 518 -13.32 -15.42 -2.82
CA MET A 518 -13.02 -14.98 -4.18
C MET A 518 -13.42 -16.07 -5.17
N GLY A 519 -14.50 -15.81 -5.88
CA GLY A 519 -14.95 -16.62 -7.03
C GLY A 519 -15.08 -15.72 -8.27
N HIS A 520 -15.08 -16.33 -9.44
CA HIS A 520 -15.44 -15.64 -10.67
C HIS A 520 -16.93 -15.82 -10.94
N GLY A 521 -17.62 -14.73 -11.25
CA GLY A 521 -18.99 -14.81 -11.77
C GLY A 521 -20.07 -14.16 -10.90
N PRO A 522 -21.32 -14.26 -11.36
CA PRO A 522 -22.46 -13.51 -10.80
C PRO A 522 -22.92 -14.00 -9.41
N ASN A 523 -22.36 -15.08 -8.91
CA ASN A 523 -22.76 -15.71 -7.63
C ASN A 523 -22.07 -15.08 -6.41
N GLN A 524 -21.24 -14.06 -6.58
CA GLN A 524 -20.66 -13.35 -5.45
C GLN A 524 -21.77 -12.61 -4.68
N THR A 525 -21.75 -12.72 -3.36
CA THR A 525 -22.74 -12.13 -2.44
C THR A 525 -22.06 -11.30 -1.36
N ASN A 526 -22.83 -10.47 -0.68
CA ASN A 526 -22.37 -9.78 0.52
C ASN A 526 -21.94 -10.78 1.59
N THR A 527 -20.90 -10.46 2.34
CA THR A 527 -20.47 -11.20 3.55
C THR A 527 -20.57 -10.29 4.77
N ALA A 528 -20.29 -10.81 5.97
CA ALA A 528 -20.22 -10.00 7.18
C ALA A 528 -19.20 -8.86 7.03
N ASP A 529 -18.03 -9.17 6.42
CA ASP A 529 -16.91 -8.23 6.31
C ASP A 529 -16.99 -7.28 5.12
N CYS A 530 -17.64 -7.70 4.02
CA CYS A 530 -17.54 -7.05 2.72
C CYS A 530 -18.91 -6.89 2.06
N ALA A 531 -19.15 -5.72 1.47
CA ALA A 531 -20.38 -5.43 0.71
C ALA A 531 -20.08 -5.36 -0.80
N LEU A 532 -20.98 -5.91 -1.62
CA LEU A 532 -20.98 -5.61 -3.05
C LEU A 532 -21.21 -4.11 -3.23
N TRP A 533 -20.42 -3.48 -4.12
CA TRP A 533 -20.36 -2.02 -4.13
C TRP A 533 -20.67 -1.41 -5.50
N LEU A 534 -19.66 -1.30 -6.34
CA LEU A 534 -19.71 -0.51 -7.57
C LEU A 534 -19.42 -1.36 -8.81
N ALA A 535 -20.11 -1.07 -9.91
CA ALA A 535 -19.85 -1.57 -11.26
C ALA A 535 -20.18 -0.48 -12.28
N CYS A 536 -19.83 -0.70 -13.54
CA CYS A 536 -20.41 0.07 -14.64
C CYS A 536 -21.93 -0.19 -14.72
N ASP A 537 -22.67 0.78 -15.16
CA ASP A 537 -24.14 0.74 -15.26
C ASP A 537 -24.64 0.98 -16.70
N ASN A 538 -25.94 1.00 -16.91
CA ASN A 538 -26.55 1.13 -18.24
C ASN A 538 -26.40 2.53 -18.88
N GLN A 539 -25.89 3.50 -18.12
CA GLN A 539 -25.59 4.85 -18.62
C GLN A 539 -24.13 5.02 -19.03
N ASP A 540 -23.28 3.99 -18.86
CA ASP A 540 -21.91 4.05 -19.31
C ASP A 540 -21.88 3.99 -20.86
N LEU A 541 -21.31 5.04 -21.47
CA LEU A 541 -21.32 5.25 -22.89
C LEU A 541 -20.50 4.21 -23.64
N PRO A 542 -20.95 3.75 -24.80
CA PRO A 542 -20.11 2.99 -25.73
C PRO A 542 -18.89 3.81 -26.13
N ARG A 543 -17.79 3.12 -26.43
CA ARG A 543 -16.56 3.75 -26.84
C ARG A 543 -16.03 3.16 -28.14
N THR A 544 -15.63 4.00 -29.06
CA THR A 544 -14.95 3.59 -30.29
C THR A 544 -13.43 3.60 -30.08
N VAL A 545 -12.80 2.48 -30.38
CA VAL A 545 -11.34 2.34 -30.40
C VAL A 545 -10.95 1.90 -31.84
N GLY A 546 -10.24 2.74 -32.54
CA GLY A 546 -10.00 2.56 -33.98
C GLY A 546 -11.34 2.55 -34.76
N ARG A 547 -11.63 1.44 -35.46
CA ARG A 547 -12.88 1.28 -36.23
C ARG A 547 -13.96 0.48 -35.48
N LYS A 548 -13.72 0.13 -34.22
CA LYS A 548 -14.59 -0.77 -33.44
C LYS A 548 -15.23 -0.10 -32.26
N GLU A 549 -16.55 -0.19 -32.20
CA GLU A 549 -17.34 0.21 -31.03
C GLU A 549 -17.34 -0.89 -29.97
N TYR A 550 -17.01 -0.52 -28.71
CA TYR A 550 -17.10 -1.35 -27.52
C TYR A 550 -18.23 -0.84 -26.63
N ARG A 551 -19.25 -1.67 -26.44
CA ARG A 551 -20.43 -1.33 -25.61
C ARG A 551 -20.31 -1.80 -24.17
N ASN A 552 -19.35 -2.66 -23.86
CA ASN A 552 -19.21 -3.27 -22.54
C ASN A 552 -18.12 -2.52 -21.74
N ALA A 553 -18.50 -1.41 -21.19
CA ALA A 553 -17.68 -0.71 -20.20
C ALA A 553 -17.50 -1.58 -18.94
N GLN A 554 -16.30 -1.59 -18.34
CA GLN A 554 -15.97 -2.34 -17.14
C GLN A 554 -15.32 -1.42 -16.12
N LEU A 555 -15.72 -1.52 -14.88
CA LEU A 555 -15.13 -0.73 -13.79
C LEU A 555 -13.79 -1.35 -13.35
N TYR A 556 -12.70 -0.83 -13.91
CA TYR A 556 -11.37 -1.38 -13.67
C TYR A 556 -10.85 -1.06 -12.27
N ASN A 557 -11.01 0.18 -11.82
CA ASN A 557 -10.65 0.61 -10.47
C ASN A 557 -11.53 1.76 -10.00
N VAL A 558 -11.62 1.90 -8.67
CA VAL A 558 -12.20 3.06 -7.98
C VAL A 558 -11.26 3.47 -6.85
N ASP A 559 -10.75 4.68 -6.96
CA ASP A 559 -10.08 5.38 -5.88
C ASP A 559 -10.95 6.56 -5.46
N ALA A 560 -10.80 7.04 -4.24
CA ALA A 560 -11.48 8.23 -3.77
C ALA A 560 -10.61 9.01 -2.78
N THR A 561 -10.79 10.34 -2.79
CA THR A 561 -10.08 11.23 -1.88
C THR A 561 -11.05 12.20 -1.20
N PRO A 562 -10.85 12.53 0.08
CA PRO A 562 -11.63 13.56 0.73
C PRO A 562 -11.22 14.94 0.21
N TYR A 563 -12.17 15.72 -0.22
CA TYR A 563 -11.95 17.08 -0.67
C TYR A 563 -13.04 17.99 -0.17
N GLU A 564 -12.64 19.03 0.56
CA GLU A 564 -13.51 19.96 1.22
C GLU A 564 -14.60 19.22 2.04
N SER A 565 -15.85 19.28 1.64
CA SER A 565 -16.99 18.64 2.33
C SER A 565 -17.48 17.35 1.68
N ILE A 566 -16.76 16.73 0.73
CA ILE A 566 -17.21 15.52 0.01
C ILE A 566 -16.08 14.54 -0.24
N MET A 567 -16.43 13.30 -0.62
CA MET A 567 -15.50 12.37 -1.27
C MET A 567 -15.58 12.55 -2.78
N VAL A 568 -14.42 12.77 -3.42
CA VAL A 568 -14.27 12.77 -4.89
C VAL A 568 -13.74 11.43 -5.31
N GLY A 569 -14.49 10.72 -6.14
CA GLY A 569 -14.15 9.41 -6.69
C GLY A 569 -13.51 9.51 -8.08
N PHE A 570 -12.58 8.60 -8.34
CA PHE A 570 -11.87 8.43 -9.62
C PHE A 570 -12.19 7.06 -10.16
N PHE A 571 -13.10 6.99 -11.14
CA PHE A 571 -13.52 5.74 -11.76
C PHE A 571 -12.73 5.50 -13.02
N LYS A 572 -11.91 4.44 -13.01
CA LYS A 572 -11.18 3.97 -14.19
C LYS A 572 -12.06 3.03 -14.97
N ILE A 573 -12.57 3.50 -16.09
CA ILE A 573 -13.45 2.73 -16.99
C ILE A 573 -12.61 2.10 -18.09
N LEU A 574 -12.70 0.78 -18.21
CA LEU A 574 -11.98 0.00 -19.21
C LEU A 574 -12.96 -0.42 -20.32
N CYS A 575 -12.51 -0.22 -21.57
CA CYS A 575 -13.16 -0.71 -22.77
C CYS A 575 -12.17 -1.54 -23.58
N GLY A 576 -12.64 -2.63 -24.18
CA GLY A 576 -11.82 -3.48 -25.03
C GLY A 576 -12.03 -4.98 -24.79
N ARG A 577 -11.31 -5.78 -25.57
CA ARG A 577 -11.33 -7.25 -25.48
C ARG A 577 -10.43 -7.77 -24.37
N ASP A 578 -10.51 -9.05 -24.08
CA ASP A 578 -9.53 -9.72 -23.24
C ASP A 578 -8.13 -9.65 -23.83
N ASN A 579 -7.10 -9.76 -22.99
CA ASN A 579 -5.71 -9.50 -23.38
C ASN A 579 -5.29 -10.28 -24.61
N ASP A 580 -5.58 -11.58 -24.69
CA ASP A 580 -5.19 -12.43 -25.80
C ASP A 580 -5.88 -12.03 -27.10
N LEU A 581 -7.15 -11.66 -27.01
CA LEU A 581 -7.93 -11.21 -28.17
C LEU A 581 -7.51 -9.80 -28.62
N ALA A 582 -7.15 -8.95 -27.69
CA ALA A 582 -6.62 -7.61 -27.97
C ALA A 582 -5.26 -7.71 -28.67
N ALA A 583 -4.36 -8.56 -28.13
CA ALA A 583 -3.05 -8.81 -28.71
C ALA A 583 -3.15 -9.39 -30.14
N LYS A 584 -4.00 -10.42 -30.36
CA LYS A 584 -4.24 -11.00 -31.70
C LYS A 584 -4.81 -10.01 -32.68
N ALA A 585 -5.60 -9.05 -32.22
CA ALA A 585 -6.21 -8.03 -33.08
C ALA A 585 -5.30 -6.81 -33.29
N GLY A 586 -4.10 -6.76 -32.67
CA GLY A 586 -3.23 -5.59 -32.69
C GLY A 586 -3.88 -4.33 -32.11
N MET A 587 -4.87 -4.51 -31.20
CA MET A 587 -5.64 -3.40 -30.63
C MET A 587 -5.56 -3.46 -29.10
N PRO A 588 -5.05 -2.41 -28.44
CA PRO A 588 -4.98 -2.36 -26.99
C PRO A 588 -6.38 -2.22 -26.38
N LYS A 589 -6.48 -2.60 -25.12
CA LYS A 589 -7.55 -2.11 -24.25
C LYS A 589 -7.29 -0.63 -24.00
N THR A 590 -8.36 0.12 -23.81
CA THR A 590 -8.24 1.52 -23.44
C THR A 590 -8.93 1.79 -22.13
N THR A 591 -8.42 2.75 -21.40
CA THR A 591 -9.04 3.20 -20.14
C THR A 591 -9.22 4.70 -20.15
N THR A 592 -10.27 5.15 -19.49
CA THR A 592 -10.56 6.56 -19.25
C THR A 592 -10.83 6.79 -17.78
N LEU A 593 -10.57 8.01 -17.32
CA LEU A 593 -10.81 8.44 -15.95
C LEU A 593 -12.07 9.29 -15.89
N HIS A 594 -12.99 8.96 -14.97
CA HIS A 594 -14.23 9.69 -14.73
C HIS A 594 -14.32 10.16 -13.29
N PHE A 595 -14.93 11.32 -13.05
CA PHE A 595 -15.25 11.78 -11.71
C PHE A 595 -16.54 11.17 -11.19
N ALA A 596 -16.55 10.95 -9.88
CA ALA A 596 -17.73 10.57 -9.12
C ALA A 596 -17.73 11.32 -7.77
N TYR A 597 -18.90 11.46 -7.16
CA TYR A 597 -19.03 12.26 -5.94
C TYR A 597 -19.87 11.51 -4.93
N SER A 598 -19.50 11.63 -3.65
CA SER A 598 -20.25 11.02 -2.55
C SER A 598 -20.22 11.91 -1.31
N ARG A 599 -21.39 12.03 -0.64
CA ARG A 599 -21.55 12.76 0.63
C ARG A 599 -21.64 11.84 1.84
N ASP A 600 -21.81 10.53 1.62
CA ASP A 600 -21.86 9.51 2.67
C ASP A 600 -20.67 8.52 2.63
N GLY A 601 -19.83 8.63 1.59
CA GLY A 601 -18.64 7.80 1.43
C GLY A 601 -18.87 6.39 0.89
N PHE A 602 -20.12 6.04 0.56
CA PHE A 602 -20.49 4.76 -0.04
C PHE A 602 -21.19 4.92 -1.40
N HIS A 603 -22.21 5.75 -1.50
CA HIS A 603 -22.95 6.00 -2.73
C HIS A 603 -22.23 7.05 -3.57
N PHE A 604 -21.54 6.61 -4.62
CA PHE A 604 -20.87 7.48 -5.57
C PHE A 604 -21.73 7.68 -6.80
N THR A 605 -22.09 8.91 -7.10
CA THR A 605 -22.85 9.32 -8.29
C THR A 605 -21.89 9.83 -9.36
N ARG A 606 -22.21 9.56 -10.62
CA ARG A 606 -21.50 10.05 -11.80
C ARG A 606 -22.45 10.83 -12.69
N PRO A 607 -22.74 12.09 -12.35
CA PRO A 607 -23.71 12.90 -13.11
C PRO A 607 -23.20 13.24 -14.53
N ASP A 608 -21.89 13.41 -14.70
CA ASP A 608 -21.25 13.49 -16.02
C ASP A 608 -20.65 12.12 -16.38
N ARG A 609 -21.13 11.54 -17.49
CA ARG A 609 -20.67 10.24 -17.99
C ARG A 609 -19.52 10.37 -19.00
N THR A 610 -19.11 11.56 -19.34
CA THR A 610 -17.97 11.80 -20.19
C THR A 610 -16.67 11.74 -19.40
N PRO A 611 -15.56 11.27 -19.99
CA PRO A 611 -14.28 11.20 -19.29
C PRO A 611 -13.80 12.55 -18.76
N ALA A 612 -13.38 12.60 -17.51
CA ALA A 612 -12.62 13.73 -16.95
C ALA A 612 -11.23 13.80 -17.59
N ILE A 613 -10.55 12.65 -17.73
CA ILE A 613 -9.32 12.51 -18.49
C ILE A 613 -9.51 11.34 -19.46
N ALA A 614 -9.54 11.65 -20.75
CA ALA A 614 -9.54 10.67 -21.82
C ALA A 614 -8.11 10.32 -22.23
N ASP A 615 -7.93 9.13 -22.80
CA ASP A 615 -6.72 8.88 -23.57
C ASP A 615 -6.68 9.78 -24.82
N SER A 616 -5.49 10.01 -25.36
CA SER A 616 -5.29 10.84 -26.56
C SER A 616 -5.72 10.15 -27.86
N GLY A 617 -6.33 8.99 -27.78
CA GLY A 617 -6.81 8.19 -28.91
C GLY A 617 -5.76 7.22 -29.44
N TRP A 618 -6.20 5.99 -29.68
CA TRP A 618 -5.36 4.93 -30.24
C TRP A 618 -4.79 5.34 -31.60
N GLY A 619 -3.49 5.12 -31.79
CA GLY A 619 -2.77 5.46 -33.02
C GLY A 619 -2.38 6.94 -33.15
N SER A 620 -2.63 7.78 -32.15
CA SER A 620 -2.20 9.19 -32.16
C SER A 620 -0.69 9.37 -31.98
N GLY A 621 0.03 8.34 -31.56
CA GLY A 621 1.46 8.41 -31.26
C GLY A 621 1.79 9.19 -29.98
N ARG A 622 0.77 9.68 -29.23
CA ARG A 622 0.97 10.40 -27.99
C ARG A 622 1.28 9.43 -26.84
N TRP A 623 1.92 9.92 -25.81
CA TRP A 623 2.39 9.14 -24.67
C TRP A 623 1.26 8.46 -23.86
N ASP A 624 0.04 8.98 -23.96
CA ASP A 624 -1.16 8.52 -23.24
C ASP A 624 -2.26 8.01 -24.19
N SER A 625 -1.88 7.51 -25.36
CA SER A 625 -2.82 7.16 -26.43
C SER A 625 -3.69 5.93 -26.19
N GLY A 626 -3.37 5.12 -25.18
CA GLY A 626 -4.08 3.86 -24.93
C GLY A 626 -4.63 3.68 -23.54
N TYR A 627 -3.87 4.03 -22.54
CA TYR A 627 -4.19 3.66 -21.17
C TYR A 627 -3.96 4.84 -20.24
N VAL A 628 -5.01 5.33 -19.59
CA VAL A 628 -4.92 6.37 -18.57
C VAL A 628 -5.49 5.86 -17.25
N GLY A 629 -4.89 6.28 -16.15
CA GLY A 629 -5.32 5.86 -14.82
C GLY A 629 -5.04 6.91 -13.75
N PRO A 630 -5.82 6.92 -12.68
CA PRO A 630 -5.66 7.87 -11.59
C PRO A 630 -4.44 7.56 -10.75
N CYS A 631 -4.00 8.55 -10.01
CA CYS A 631 -3.27 8.40 -8.77
C CYS A 631 -4.27 8.11 -7.64
N SER A 632 -3.98 7.17 -6.73
CA SER A 632 -4.92 6.77 -5.67
C SER A 632 -5.19 7.89 -4.65
N SER A 633 -4.28 8.82 -4.46
CA SER A 633 -4.44 9.97 -3.57
C SER A 633 -5.26 11.13 -4.18
N GLY A 634 -5.58 11.04 -5.47
CA GLY A 634 -6.35 12.05 -6.19
C GLY A 634 -5.51 13.19 -6.76
N PHE A 635 -5.41 14.30 -6.05
CA PHE A 635 -4.75 15.52 -6.53
C PHE A 635 -4.13 16.33 -5.39
N VAL A 636 -3.20 17.20 -5.74
CA VAL A 636 -2.64 18.22 -4.83
C VAL A 636 -3.22 19.60 -5.17
N ILE A 637 -3.20 20.50 -4.20
CA ILE A 637 -3.65 21.88 -4.37
C ILE A 637 -2.42 22.77 -4.51
N LYS A 638 -2.27 23.42 -5.64
CA LYS A 638 -1.16 24.34 -5.93
C LYS A 638 -1.69 25.56 -6.65
N ASP A 639 -1.32 26.75 -6.16
CA ASP A 639 -1.67 28.04 -6.76
C ASP A 639 -3.20 28.21 -7.00
N GLU A 640 -4.01 27.80 -6.00
CA GLU A 640 -5.48 27.78 -6.09
C GLU A 640 -6.02 26.96 -7.29
N GLN A 641 -5.31 25.91 -7.66
CA GLN A 641 -5.67 24.94 -8.67
C GLN A 641 -5.55 23.53 -8.12
N LEU A 642 -6.31 22.59 -8.71
CA LEU A 642 -6.22 21.15 -8.45
C LEU A 642 -5.33 20.53 -9.52
N TRP A 643 -4.20 19.97 -9.09
CA TRP A 643 -3.23 19.31 -9.95
C TRP A 643 -3.42 17.80 -9.86
N LEU A 644 -4.11 17.24 -10.85
CA LEU A 644 -4.43 15.82 -10.94
C LEU A 644 -3.31 15.10 -11.69
N TYR A 645 -2.52 14.31 -10.97
CA TYR A 645 -1.52 13.48 -11.61
C TYR A 645 -2.19 12.19 -12.10
N TYR A 646 -1.85 11.80 -13.30
CA TYR A 646 -2.36 10.59 -13.92
C TYR A 646 -1.27 9.84 -14.68
N VAL A 647 -1.44 8.54 -14.79
CA VAL A 647 -0.54 7.72 -15.59
C VAL A 647 -1.13 7.52 -16.97
N GLY A 648 -0.29 7.59 -17.98
CA GLY A 648 -0.63 7.23 -19.34
C GLY A 648 0.33 6.18 -19.89
N ALA A 649 -0.18 5.31 -20.75
CA ALA A 649 0.63 4.39 -21.55
C ALA A 649 0.39 4.64 -23.02
N ARG A 650 1.43 4.49 -23.81
CA ARG A 650 1.36 4.76 -25.24
C ARG A 650 0.36 3.85 -25.96
N GLY A 651 0.37 2.55 -25.69
CA GLY A 651 -0.68 1.61 -26.05
C GLY A 651 -0.90 1.36 -27.52
N ASP A 652 -0.11 1.93 -28.41
CA ASP A 652 -0.34 1.86 -29.85
C ASP A 652 0.13 0.56 -30.53
N GLY A 653 0.75 -0.34 -29.83
CA GLY A 653 1.03 -1.75 -30.20
C GLY A 653 1.60 -2.04 -31.58
N THR A 654 1.71 -1.01 -32.40
CA THR A 654 1.98 -1.15 -33.83
C THR A 654 3.42 -0.92 -34.21
N GLN A 655 4.22 -0.35 -33.34
CA GLN A 655 5.59 0.00 -33.66
C GLN A 655 6.56 -0.56 -32.62
N ASN A 656 7.23 -1.63 -33.03
CA ASN A 656 8.46 -2.09 -32.39
C ASN A 656 8.35 -2.30 -30.89
N ASP A 657 7.27 -2.94 -30.43
CA ASP A 657 7.29 -3.51 -29.08
C ASP A 657 8.53 -4.39 -29.03
N PRO A 658 9.49 -4.11 -28.13
CA PRO A 658 10.65 -4.97 -28.05
C PRO A 658 10.18 -6.40 -27.76
N PRO A 659 10.92 -7.42 -28.21
CA PRO A 659 10.61 -8.83 -27.97
C PRO A 659 10.43 -9.18 -26.49
N THR A 660 10.81 -8.24 -25.62
CA THR A 660 10.75 -8.35 -24.16
C THR A 660 9.47 -7.78 -23.55
N CYS A 661 8.60 -7.12 -24.34
CA CYS A 661 7.32 -6.62 -23.84
C CYS A 661 6.42 -7.80 -23.43
N VAL A 662 5.88 -7.73 -22.19
CA VAL A 662 5.05 -8.81 -21.63
C VAL A 662 3.72 -8.94 -22.38
N ILE A 663 3.23 -7.83 -22.92
CA ILE A 663 1.99 -7.78 -23.72
C ILE A 663 2.32 -7.22 -25.11
N PRO A 664 2.26 -8.03 -26.18
CA PRO A 664 2.76 -7.68 -27.49
C PRO A 664 2.08 -6.48 -28.18
N ASN A 665 0.95 -5.99 -27.66
CA ASN A 665 0.24 -4.85 -28.22
C ASN A 665 0.64 -3.50 -27.62
N GLY A 666 1.70 -3.42 -26.82
CA GLY A 666 2.20 -2.20 -26.20
C GLY A 666 1.29 -1.59 -25.12
N MET A 667 0.22 -2.27 -24.72
CA MET A 667 -0.78 -1.75 -23.77
C MET A 667 -0.17 -1.31 -22.44
N HIS A 668 0.90 -1.97 -22.01
CA HIS A 668 1.63 -1.66 -20.78
C HIS A 668 3.05 -1.15 -21.08
N TRP A 669 3.20 -0.45 -22.18
CA TRP A 669 4.48 0.04 -22.67
C TRP A 669 4.66 1.53 -22.39
N ASN A 670 5.83 1.87 -21.90
CA ASN A 670 6.30 3.24 -21.69
C ASN A 670 5.35 4.10 -20.85
N PHE A 671 4.88 3.53 -19.74
CA PHE A 671 4.09 4.29 -18.77
C PHE A 671 4.82 5.55 -18.31
N SER A 672 4.13 6.66 -18.37
CA SER A 672 4.63 7.96 -17.96
C SER A 672 3.59 8.68 -17.10
N VAL A 673 4.02 9.67 -16.33
CA VAL A 673 3.14 10.47 -15.48
C VAL A 673 2.91 11.82 -16.13
N GLY A 674 1.65 12.20 -16.24
CA GLY A 674 1.23 13.55 -16.62
C GLY A 674 0.46 14.23 -15.52
N VAL A 675 0.19 15.51 -15.72
CA VAL A 675 -0.65 16.33 -14.87
C VAL A 675 -1.77 16.98 -15.68
N ALA A 676 -2.96 17.03 -15.11
CA ALA A 676 -4.08 17.79 -15.62
C ALA A 676 -4.57 18.76 -14.56
N ILE A 677 -4.89 19.98 -14.93
CA ILE A 677 -5.12 21.10 -14.02
C ILE A 677 -6.58 21.51 -14.09
N LEU A 678 -7.20 21.64 -12.93
CA LEU A 678 -8.57 22.11 -12.77
C LEU A 678 -8.57 23.31 -11.80
N ARG A 679 -9.47 24.25 -12.01
CA ARG A 679 -9.74 25.34 -11.06
C ARG A 679 -10.01 24.76 -9.66
N ARG A 680 -9.63 25.44 -8.61
CA ARG A 680 -10.04 25.14 -7.23
C ARG A 680 -11.58 25.00 -7.17
N ASP A 681 -12.09 23.90 -6.61
CA ASP A 681 -13.52 23.54 -6.57
C ASP A 681 -14.18 23.33 -7.95
N GLY A 682 -13.41 23.31 -9.01
CA GLY A 682 -13.84 23.40 -10.39
C GLY A 682 -14.51 22.16 -10.97
N PHE A 683 -14.96 21.20 -10.17
CA PHE A 683 -15.67 20.00 -10.66
C PHE A 683 -17.01 20.33 -11.29
N ALA A 684 -17.73 21.29 -10.70
CA ALA A 684 -19.01 21.79 -11.20
C ALA A 684 -19.19 23.25 -10.82
N SER A 685 -19.99 23.98 -11.61
CA SER A 685 -20.47 25.32 -11.28
C SER A 685 -21.94 25.48 -11.56
N MET A 686 -22.59 26.38 -10.84
CA MET A 686 -23.92 26.87 -11.14
C MET A 686 -23.77 28.13 -12.00
N THR A 687 -24.17 28.04 -13.26
CA THR A 687 -23.81 29.02 -14.29
C THR A 687 -25.03 29.62 -14.99
N THR A 688 -24.97 30.89 -15.31
CA THR A 688 -25.92 31.58 -16.18
C THR A 688 -25.21 32.54 -17.14
N ASP A 689 -25.70 32.65 -18.36
CA ASP A 689 -25.32 33.63 -19.38
C ASP A 689 -26.21 34.89 -19.40
N ALA A 690 -27.24 34.95 -18.55
CA ALA A 690 -28.17 36.04 -18.38
C ALA A 690 -28.26 36.44 -16.91
N GLN A 691 -29.49 36.63 -16.38
CA GLN A 691 -29.78 36.76 -14.96
C GLN A 691 -30.38 35.46 -14.44
N GLY A 692 -29.86 34.98 -13.32
CA GLY A 692 -30.37 33.79 -12.67
C GLY A 692 -30.21 33.83 -11.17
N GLU A 693 -30.90 32.92 -10.50
CA GLU A 693 -30.90 32.80 -9.05
C GLU A 693 -30.76 31.34 -8.64
N LEU A 694 -30.00 31.11 -7.58
CA LEU A 694 -29.92 29.85 -6.85
C LEU A 694 -30.27 30.11 -5.38
N VAL A 695 -31.18 29.32 -4.82
CA VAL A 695 -31.51 29.34 -3.39
C VAL A 695 -31.07 28.02 -2.77
N THR A 696 -30.35 28.13 -1.65
CA THR A 696 -29.96 26.93 -0.90
C THR A 696 -31.12 26.40 -0.08
N ARG A 697 -31.08 25.10 0.23
CA ARG A 697 -31.87 24.57 1.34
C ARG A 697 -31.48 25.27 2.64
N PRO A 698 -32.29 25.13 3.73
CA PRO A 698 -31.90 25.64 5.02
C PRO A 698 -30.53 25.07 5.45
N VAL A 699 -29.62 25.97 5.78
CA VAL A 699 -28.26 25.63 6.25
C VAL A 699 -28.05 26.19 7.65
N VAL A 700 -27.21 25.54 8.43
CA VAL A 700 -26.74 25.98 9.74
C VAL A 700 -25.21 25.95 9.80
N PHE A 701 -24.65 26.94 10.48
CA PHE A 701 -23.21 27.13 10.63
C PHE A 701 -22.87 27.80 11.95
N THR A 702 -21.61 27.72 12.37
CA THR A 702 -21.05 28.38 13.57
C THR A 702 -20.11 29.54 13.22
N GLY A 703 -19.64 29.60 11.99
CA GLY A 703 -18.77 30.66 11.48
C GLY A 703 -19.48 32.00 11.31
N SER A 704 -18.72 33.04 10.94
CA SER A 704 -19.22 34.40 10.81
C SER A 704 -18.90 35.07 9.47
N HIS A 705 -18.11 34.47 8.62
CA HIS A 705 -17.64 35.08 7.37
C HIS A 705 -18.00 34.21 6.18
N LEU A 706 -18.88 34.70 5.29
CA LEU A 706 -19.19 34.02 4.04
C LEU A 706 -18.10 34.26 3.01
N PHE A 707 -17.68 33.18 2.36
CA PHE A 707 -16.79 33.22 1.20
C PHE A 707 -17.42 32.51 0.00
N VAL A 708 -17.01 32.92 -1.19
CA VAL A 708 -17.42 32.30 -2.46
C VAL A 708 -16.22 32.07 -3.37
N ASN A 709 -16.31 30.99 -4.17
CA ASN A 709 -15.48 30.75 -5.34
C ASN A 709 -16.37 30.98 -6.56
N ALA A 710 -16.10 32.03 -7.33
CA ALA A 710 -16.93 32.44 -8.45
C ALA A 710 -16.14 33.08 -9.59
N ASP A 711 -16.64 32.90 -10.79
CA ASP A 711 -16.20 33.63 -11.99
C ASP A 711 -17.32 34.56 -12.45
N ALA A 712 -17.17 35.82 -12.20
CA ALA A 712 -18.06 36.90 -12.64
C ALA A 712 -17.32 37.92 -13.52
N ARG A 713 -16.27 37.51 -14.27
CA ARG A 713 -15.46 38.42 -15.12
C ARG A 713 -16.28 39.25 -16.10
N PHE A 714 -17.42 38.71 -16.52
CA PHE A 714 -18.31 39.37 -17.48
C PHE A 714 -19.62 39.86 -16.84
N GLY A 715 -19.75 39.72 -15.53
CA GLY A 715 -20.98 40.03 -14.87
C GLY A 715 -20.89 40.38 -13.39
N THR A 716 -21.82 39.85 -12.61
CA THR A 716 -21.93 40.14 -11.18
C THR A 716 -22.43 38.93 -10.39
N LEU A 717 -22.05 38.87 -9.10
CA LEU A 717 -22.61 37.95 -8.11
C LEU A 717 -22.96 38.75 -6.83
N ALA A 718 -24.19 38.67 -6.37
CA ALA A 718 -24.64 39.15 -5.07
C ALA A 718 -25.28 38.04 -4.25
N VAL A 719 -25.22 38.15 -2.93
CA VAL A 719 -25.76 37.14 -2.01
C VAL A 719 -26.71 37.78 -1.03
N GLU A 720 -27.86 37.15 -0.81
CA GLU A 720 -28.86 37.52 0.21
C GLU A 720 -28.91 36.43 1.29
N VAL A 721 -29.16 36.84 2.53
CA VAL A 721 -29.46 35.92 3.63
C VAL A 721 -30.95 35.98 3.90
N LEU A 722 -31.60 34.80 3.77
CA LEU A 722 -33.09 34.72 3.82
C LEU A 722 -33.57 34.04 5.10
N ASP A 723 -34.76 34.48 5.57
CA ASP A 723 -35.50 33.82 6.62
C ASP A 723 -36.23 32.56 6.13
N GLU A 724 -37.02 31.93 7.00
CA GLU A 724 -37.82 30.74 6.71
C GLU A 724 -38.87 30.96 5.60
N ASN A 725 -39.34 32.21 5.40
CA ASN A 725 -40.32 32.59 4.38
C ASN A 725 -39.64 32.99 3.04
N GLY A 726 -38.32 32.89 2.93
CA GLY A 726 -37.59 33.29 1.74
C GLY A 726 -37.40 34.80 1.56
N LYS A 727 -37.61 35.61 2.63
CA LYS A 727 -37.47 37.04 2.64
C LYS A 727 -36.04 37.41 3.15
N PRO A 728 -35.32 38.33 2.48
CA PRO A 728 -34.05 38.83 2.99
C PRO A 728 -34.17 39.48 4.36
N PHE A 729 -33.26 39.15 5.28
CA PHE A 729 -33.11 39.88 6.53
C PHE A 729 -32.71 41.33 6.26
N ALA A 730 -33.22 42.26 7.10
CA ALA A 730 -32.85 43.68 6.99
C ALA A 730 -31.32 43.86 7.08
N GLY A 731 -30.76 44.55 6.10
CA GLY A 731 -29.34 44.78 5.97
C GLY A 731 -28.55 43.63 5.27
N TYR A 732 -29.22 42.53 4.82
CA TYR A 732 -28.64 41.37 4.17
C TYR A 732 -29.24 41.03 2.81
N SER A 733 -29.88 42.06 2.17
CA SER A 733 -30.37 41.95 0.79
C SER A 733 -29.24 42.09 -0.22
N ALA A 734 -29.50 41.84 -1.51
CA ALA A 734 -28.55 42.06 -2.60
C ALA A 734 -28.07 43.52 -2.68
N ASP A 735 -28.91 44.52 -2.35
CA ASP A 735 -28.54 45.93 -2.35
C ASP A 735 -27.67 46.33 -1.14
N ASP A 736 -27.64 45.48 -0.12
CA ASP A 736 -26.79 45.66 1.06
C ASP A 736 -25.48 44.88 0.92
N CYS A 737 -25.39 43.97 -0.05
CA CYS A 737 -24.25 43.07 -0.27
C CYS A 737 -23.11 43.79 -1.00
N THR A 738 -21.86 43.50 -0.58
CA THR A 738 -20.66 43.81 -1.37
C THR A 738 -20.56 42.87 -2.54
N MET A 739 -21.16 43.28 -3.67
CA MET A 739 -21.30 42.48 -4.87
C MET A 739 -19.94 42.25 -5.54
N LEU A 740 -19.69 41.03 -6.05
CA LEU A 740 -18.63 40.77 -6.99
C LEU A 740 -18.97 41.37 -8.35
N VAL A 741 -18.07 42.16 -8.91
CA VAL A 741 -18.28 42.83 -10.20
C VAL A 741 -17.02 42.65 -11.04
N ARG A 742 -17.14 41.98 -12.20
CA ARG A 742 -16.04 41.75 -13.15
C ARG A 742 -14.81 41.10 -12.50
N GLU A 743 -15.04 40.16 -11.60
CA GLU A 743 -14.02 39.49 -10.80
C GLU A 743 -14.05 38.00 -11.04
N ASP A 744 -12.88 37.38 -11.15
CA ASP A 744 -12.66 35.93 -11.08
C ASP A 744 -11.85 35.62 -9.83
N THR A 745 -12.41 34.82 -8.93
CA THR A 745 -11.79 34.57 -7.63
C THR A 745 -12.11 33.17 -7.11
N THR A 746 -11.16 32.53 -6.45
CA THR A 746 -11.33 31.24 -5.78
C THR A 746 -11.65 31.41 -4.28
N LYS A 747 -11.49 32.62 -3.74
CA LYS A 747 -11.75 32.94 -2.33
C LYS A 747 -12.08 34.43 -2.15
N ARG A 748 -13.35 34.78 -2.18
CA ARG A 748 -13.82 36.15 -1.97
C ARG A 748 -14.77 36.23 -0.78
N ALA A 749 -14.44 37.06 0.18
CA ALA A 749 -15.35 37.38 1.28
C ALA A 749 -16.58 38.19 0.78
N VAL A 750 -17.74 37.77 1.21
CA VAL A 750 -19.00 38.51 0.98
C VAL A 750 -19.38 39.21 2.27
N THR A 751 -19.63 40.53 2.19
CA THR A 751 -20.02 41.35 3.33
C THR A 751 -21.30 42.11 3.03
N TRP A 752 -21.99 42.57 4.07
CA TRP A 752 -23.22 43.30 3.98
C TRP A 752 -23.21 44.55 4.87
N LYS A 753 -24.11 45.52 4.61
CA LYS A 753 -24.31 46.65 5.48
C LYS A 753 -24.76 46.24 6.89
N GLY A 754 -25.46 45.08 7.00
CA GLY A 754 -25.92 44.51 8.26
C GLY A 754 -24.81 43.85 9.12
N GLY A 755 -23.56 43.83 8.64
CA GLY A 755 -22.40 43.23 9.32
C GLY A 755 -22.08 41.82 8.82
N ASP A 756 -21.42 41.06 9.66
CA ASP A 756 -21.07 39.66 9.40
C ASP A 756 -22.22 38.68 9.72
N LEU A 757 -21.98 37.40 9.59
CA LEU A 757 -22.99 36.35 9.83
C LEU A 757 -23.09 35.88 11.29
N ALA A 758 -22.35 36.46 12.25
CA ALA A 758 -22.29 35.97 13.63
C ALA A 758 -23.68 35.91 14.29
N ARG A 759 -24.61 36.85 13.97
CA ARG A 759 -25.97 36.84 14.48
C ARG A 759 -26.84 35.65 14.05
N PHE A 760 -26.42 34.95 12.99
CA PHE A 760 -27.09 33.78 12.43
C PHE A 760 -26.45 32.46 12.86
N ALA A 761 -25.33 32.52 13.58
CA ALA A 761 -24.66 31.33 14.07
C ALA A 761 -25.60 30.41 14.86
N GLY A 762 -25.64 29.13 14.50
CA GLY A 762 -26.56 28.16 15.09
C GLY A 762 -28.03 28.27 14.69
N LYS A 763 -28.39 29.17 13.79
CA LYS A 763 -29.75 29.37 13.32
C LYS A 763 -29.90 28.95 11.86
N PRO A 764 -30.98 28.27 11.47
CA PRO A 764 -31.25 27.96 10.07
C PRO A 764 -31.47 29.22 9.25
N VAL A 765 -30.78 29.36 8.14
CA VAL A 765 -30.96 30.39 7.14
C VAL A 765 -30.85 29.81 5.74
N ARG A 766 -31.25 30.53 4.72
CA ARG A 766 -30.99 30.21 3.33
C ARG A 766 -30.11 31.28 2.72
N PHE A 767 -29.27 30.91 1.78
CA PHE A 767 -28.54 31.85 0.92
C PHE A 767 -29.21 31.89 -0.45
N ARG A 768 -29.51 33.11 -0.97
CA ARG A 768 -29.86 33.32 -2.36
C ARG A 768 -28.68 33.97 -3.08
N PHE A 769 -28.16 33.25 -4.08
CA PHE A 769 -27.12 33.75 -4.96
C PHE A 769 -27.77 34.31 -6.22
N LYS A 770 -27.60 35.60 -6.47
CA LYS A 770 -28.07 36.30 -7.67
C LYS A 770 -26.88 36.44 -8.62
N LEU A 771 -26.97 35.78 -9.76
CA LEU A 771 -25.93 35.73 -10.77
C LEU A 771 -26.39 36.53 -12.00
N ARG A 772 -25.42 37.21 -12.60
CA ARG A 772 -25.59 37.82 -13.92
C ARG A 772 -24.33 37.54 -14.71
N VAL A 773 -24.43 36.76 -15.80
CA VAL A 773 -23.30 36.32 -16.61
C VAL A 773 -22.12 35.86 -15.72
N ALA A 774 -22.39 34.86 -14.91
CA ALA A 774 -21.45 34.40 -13.87
C ALA A 774 -21.60 32.89 -13.57
N SER A 775 -20.57 32.34 -12.94
CA SER A 775 -20.48 30.96 -12.47
C SER A 775 -20.11 30.93 -10.99
N LEU A 776 -20.87 30.19 -10.18
CA LEU A 776 -20.58 29.93 -8.77
C LEU A 776 -20.13 28.49 -8.61
N TYR A 777 -18.91 28.27 -8.12
CA TYR A 777 -18.30 26.95 -7.94
C TYR A 777 -18.54 26.40 -6.54
N SER A 778 -18.37 27.24 -5.50
CA SER A 778 -18.57 26.85 -4.12
C SER A 778 -18.81 28.07 -3.23
N PHE A 779 -19.34 27.79 -2.03
CA PHE A 779 -19.43 28.79 -0.92
C PHE A 779 -19.12 28.10 0.40
N TRP A 780 -18.74 28.84 1.43
CA TRP A 780 -18.55 28.36 2.79
C TRP A 780 -18.61 29.48 3.80
N VAL A 781 -18.91 29.13 5.06
CA VAL A 781 -18.90 30.09 6.17
C VAL A 781 -17.73 29.77 7.07
N SER A 782 -16.73 30.65 7.08
CA SER A 782 -15.53 30.51 7.89
C SER A 782 -15.69 31.14 9.26
N ALA A 783 -15.07 30.55 10.28
CA ALA A 783 -14.92 31.14 11.59
C ALA A 783 -13.88 32.28 11.60
N LYS A 784 -13.00 32.32 10.59
CA LYS A 784 -11.90 33.27 10.48
C LYS A 784 -12.10 34.23 9.31
N PRO A 785 -11.70 35.51 9.46
CA PRO A 785 -11.78 36.47 8.35
C PRO A 785 -10.81 36.17 7.20
N THR A 786 -9.84 35.29 7.43
CA THR A 786 -8.88 34.80 6.41
C THR A 786 -9.45 33.73 5.50
N GLY A 787 -10.61 33.13 5.89
CA GLY A 787 -11.41 32.26 5.03
C GLY A 787 -10.97 30.80 4.96
N GLU A 788 -10.34 30.29 5.99
CA GLU A 788 -10.09 28.86 6.12
C GLU A 788 -11.41 28.11 6.17
N SER A 789 -11.52 27.06 5.35
CA SER A 789 -12.78 26.33 5.21
C SER A 789 -12.96 25.21 6.24
N GLY A 790 -11.90 24.83 6.93
CA GLY A 790 -11.87 23.62 7.77
C GLY A 790 -12.03 22.32 6.98
N GLY A 791 -12.08 22.38 5.65
CA GLY A 791 -12.30 21.23 4.76
C GLY A 791 -11.05 20.39 4.52
N TYR A 792 -11.25 19.22 3.91
CA TYR A 792 -10.16 18.34 3.56
C TYR A 792 -9.47 18.77 2.24
N LEU A 793 -8.17 18.54 2.16
CA LEU A 793 -7.31 19.07 1.09
C LEU A 793 -6.76 17.98 0.16
N ALA A 794 -7.45 16.83 0.03
CA ALA A 794 -6.99 15.70 -0.77
C ALA A 794 -5.53 15.33 -0.40
N ALA A 795 -4.60 15.42 -1.34
CA ALA A 795 -3.18 15.14 -1.10
C ALA A 795 -2.37 16.35 -0.58
N GLY A 796 -3.03 17.38 -0.05
CA GLY A 796 -2.39 18.59 0.48
C GLY A 796 -1.89 19.54 -0.58
N GLY A 797 -0.97 20.42 -0.22
CA GLY A 797 -0.36 21.38 -1.14
C GLY A 797 0.59 22.37 -0.45
N PRO A 798 1.41 23.12 -1.21
CA PRO A 798 2.47 23.98 -0.65
C PRO A 798 2.00 25.04 0.33
N ALA A 799 0.76 25.51 0.22
CA ALA A 799 0.18 26.50 1.11
C ALA A 799 -0.32 25.91 2.45
N TYR A 800 -0.26 24.59 2.64
CA TYR A 800 -0.90 23.90 3.75
C TYR A 800 0.09 23.07 4.55
N SER A 801 -0.08 23.07 5.87
CA SER A 801 0.73 22.30 6.82
C SER A 801 0.06 20.98 7.26
N SER A 802 -1.23 20.79 6.94
CA SER A 802 -2.03 19.61 7.28
C SER A 802 -2.88 19.18 6.08
N LEU A 803 -3.68 18.12 6.25
CA LEU A 803 -4.68 17.70 5.26
C LEU A 803 -6.04 18.40 5.44
N ARG A 804 -6.09 19.46 6.24
CA ARG A 804 -7.26 20.32 6.42
C ARG A 804 -6.89 21.79 6.25
N ASP A 805 -7.82 22.58 5.76
CA ASP A 805 -7.71 24.03 5.60
C ASP A 805 -8.03 24.72 6.94
N GLU A 806 -7.00 24.80 7.85
CA GLU A 806 -7.14 25.28 9.23
C GLU A 806 -6.33 26.53 9.53
#